data_8608a035adbf84f29b976572157c1468
#
_entry.id   8608a035adbf84f29b976572157c1468
#
_cell.length_a   1.000
_cell.length_b   1.000
_cell.length_c   1.000
_cell.angle_alpha   90.00
_cell.angle_beta   90.00
_cell.angle_gamma   90.00
#
_symmetry.space_group_name_H-M   'P 1'
#
loop_
_entity.id
_entity.type
_entity.pdbx_description
1 polymer ?
#
loop_
_entity_poly.entity_id
_entity_poly.type
_entity_poly.pdbx_seq_one_letter_code
_entity_poly.pdbx_strand_id
1 'polypeptide(L)'
;MNLVIVESPKKAELISGFLKKHQLNDYKVMASAGHVRDLKQHSFSVNVEDQFRPEYVITEDKKSLVRELKAAAKKANLVYLASDEDREGEAIAWHLSEALELKPEKTRRIVFHEITAEAFLHALEHPREVNMDLVDAQQARRVLDRIVGFELSPVLWKRIRPSLSAGRVQSVAVRLIVDREREIISFVPQSSYRLQAAFLLPSGERLVTELNHRFATEAEAEALMTRCASTAFSIGAITRRAARRSPAAPFTTSTLQQEAAHKLGYSVSQTMRLAQSLYESGHITYMRTDSVNLSTQALSAIARQIEKHPGKEYHQPRRFQTKSKGAQEAHEAIRPTYVDREHIDGTPQEQRLYDLIRKRTLASQMADAEIERTTVSIPVAGTDYAFTAQGEVITFRGFLDVYMESTGEEGNGGEVMKLLPAVKEHEDLTLDTLTGEERFTQRPARYTEASMVSKMEELGIGRPSTYAPTIQTIQNRGYVERTDREGQRRNYTVLTLEGSAVQRTVKSEVYGADKGKLLPTDIGIVVNDFLVEQFPNIVDYNFTARIEEEFDTIAEGKTAWSGAIGGFYQDFHPEVERATNERSAQRIGQRILGVQPSTGLQVAVSVGRYGPMAQLGTADDSEKPRFASLQKGQSIETITLEEALALFDLPKSIGEYEGEVMTVAIGRFGPYVRHAGKFYSLPKDTDPLSCTEEQAIAIIQEKRESEEKSLLKTFAEDAELSIRTGRFGPYLKYKSDNYKLPKDSDPTALSYEDCMKLIAEAPAKSPRKGTARKAAPRAKKTKS
;
A
#
# COMPACT_ATOMS: atom_id res chain seq x y z
N MET A 1 44.64 -14.38 -9.62
CA MET A 1 43.55 -13.42 -9.40
C MET A 1 42.29 -14.21 -9.15
N ASN A 2 41.57 -13.90 -8.09
CA ASN A 2 40.26 -14.45 -7.77
C ASN A 2 39.19 -13.49 -8.19
N LEU A 3 38.00 -13.95 -8.57
CA LEU A 3 36.86 -13.14 -8.95
C LEU A 3 35.77 -13.26 -7.90
N VAL A 4 35.24 -12.11 -7.40
CA VAL A 4 34.08 -12.04 -6.54
C VAL A 4 32.94 -11.41 -7.35
N ILE A 5 31.79 -12.09 -7.43
CA ILE A 5 30.62 -11.60 -8.12
C ILE A 5 29.52 -11.32 -7.09
N VAL A 6 29.10 -10.06 -7.00
CA VAL A 6 28.03 -9.56 -6.12
C VAL A 6 26.81 -9.13 -6.95
N GLU A 7 25.69 -8.82 -6.31
CA GLU A 7 24.46 -8.45 -7.00
C GLU A 7 24.47 -7.02 -7.52
N SER A 8 25.01 -6.05 -6.75
CA SER A 8 24.89 -4.64 -7.09
C SER A 8 26.24 -3.93 -7.24
N PRO A 9 26.33 -2.88 -8.09
CA PRO A 9 27.53 -2.08 -8.24
C PRO A 9 28.01 -1.43 -6.94
N LYS A 10 27.06 -0.97 -6.07
CA LYS A 10 27.40 -0.39 -4.76
C LYS A 10 28.13 -1.39 -3.86
N LYS A 11 27.62 -2.65 -3.77
CA LYS A 11 28.31 -3.72 -3.05
C LYS A 11 29.71 -3.98 -3.62
N ALA A 12 29.84 -3.98 -4.96
CA ALA A 12 31.13 -4.20 -5.62
C ALA A 12 32.15 -3.12 -5.26
N GLU A 13 31.73 -1.86 -5.22
CA GLU A 13 32.58 -0.72 -4.84
C GLU A 13 33.01 -0.83 -3.37
N LEU A 14 32.06 -1.08 -2.45
CA LEU A 14 32.32 -1.18 -1.02
C LEU A 14 33.29 -2.34 -0.72
N ILE A 15 33.04 -3.52 -1.25
CA ILE A 15 33.87 -4.71 -1.05
C ILE A 15 35.25 -4.52 -1.69
N SER A 16 35.35 -3.89 -2.85
CA SER A 16 36.64 -3.53 -3.47
C SER A 16 37.45 -2.60 -2.55
N GLY A 17 36.77 -1.67 -1.84
CA GLY A 17 37.38 -0.83 -0.81
C GLY A 17 37.96 -1.65 0.36
N PHE A 18 37.21 -2.65 0.85
CA PHE A 18 37.68 -3.55 1.91
C PHE A 18 38.92 -4.35 1.49
N LEU A 19 38.87 -4.97 0.32
CA LEU A 19 39.98 -5.74 -0.21
C LEU A 19 41.24 -4.89 -0.35
N LYS A 20 41.11 -3.66 -0.86
CA LYS A 20 42.21 -2.71 -0.99
C LYS A 20 42.84 -2.34 0.35
N LYS A 21 41.98 -2.05 1.35
CA LYS A 21 42.39 -1.68 2.72
C LYS A 21 43.14 -2.80 3.40
N HIS A 22 42.79 -4.07 3.13
CA HIS A 22 43.40 -5.27 3.69
C HIS A 22 44.50 -5.84 2.79
N GLN A 23 44.93 -5.11 1.76
CA GLN A 23 46.03 -5.50 0.85
C GLN A 23 45.78 -6.81 0.08
N LEU A 24 44.54 -7.20 -0.11
CA LEU A 24 44.09 -8.36 -0.89
C LEU A 24 43.98 -7.99 -2.38
N ASN A 25 45.13 -7.73 -3.01
CA ASN A 25 45.22 -7.22 -4.40
C ASN A 25 45.00 -8.30 -5.48
N ASP A 26 44.90 -9.56 -5.09
CA ASP A 26 44.67 -10.68 -6.00
C ASP A 26 43.18 -10.96 -6.26
N TYR A 27 42.28 -10.16 -5.70
CA TYR A 27 40.84 -10.22 -5.92
C TYR A 27 40.34 -9.13 -6.86
N LYS A 28 39.43 -9.50 -7.74
CA LYS A 28 38.62 -8.59 -8.56
C LYS A 28 37.15 -8.72 -8.20
N VAL A 29 36.45 -7.59 -7.95
CA VAL A 29 35.03 -7.61 -7.68
C VAL A 29 34.26 -7.12 -8.90
N MET A 30 33.16 -7.79 -9.26
CA MET A 30 32.25 -7.39 -10.34
C MET A 30 30.82 -7.58 -9.87
N ALA A 31 29.87 -6.85 -10.49
CA ALA A 31 28.44 -6.93 -10.16
C ALA A 31 27.67 -7.63 -11.29
N SER A 32 26.70 -8.49 -10.93
CA SER A 32 25.76 -9.12 -11.88
C SER A 32 24.55 -8.23 -12.20
N ALA A 33 24.32 -7.18 -11.42
CA ALA A 33 23.14 -6.33 -11.50
C ALA A 33 21.81 -7.13 -11.42
N GLY A 34 21.73 -8.06 -10.47
CA GLY A 34 20.61 -8.97 -10.25
C GLY A 34 20.67 -10.25 -11.08
N HIS A 35 19.50 -10.85 -11.38
CA HIS A 35 19.40 -12.06 -12.18
C HIS A 35 19.96 -11.87 -13.59
N VAL A 36 20.73 -12.83 -14.07
CA VAL A 36 21.25 -12.86 -15.43
C VAL A 36 20.45 -13.76 -16.37
N ARG A 37 19.67 -14.69 -15.81
CA ARG A 37 18.76 -15.58 -16.53
C ARG A 37 17.35 -15.45 -15.97
N ASP A 38 16.32 -15.59 -16.81
CA ASP A 38 14.93 -15.69 -16.43
C ASP A 38 14.17 -16.59 -17.39
N LEU A 39 12.93 -16.98 -17.04
CA LEU A 39 12.00 -17.63 -17.94
C LEU A 39 11.74 -16.73 -19.14
N LYS A 40 11.66 -17.30 -20.34
CA LYS A 40 11.45 -16.55 -21.57
C LYS A 40 10.20 -15.69 -21.48
N GLN A 41 10.32 -14.42 -21.84
CA GLN A 41 9.18 -13.48 -21.84
C GLN A 41 8.14 -13.93 -22.88
N HIS A 42 6.87 -13.71 -22.55
CA HIS A 42 5.73 -14.04 -23.44
C HIS A 42 5.60 -15.50 -23.84
N SER A 43 6.28 -16.41 -23.16
CA SER A 43 6.19 -17.86 -23.32
C SER A 43 5.88 -18.53 -21.99
N PHE A 44 5.20 -19.68 -22.04
CA PHE A 44 4.94 -20.47 -20.83
C PHE A 44 6.25 -20.92 -20.18
N SER A 45 7.22 -21.38 -20.98
CA SER A 45 8.59 -21.74 -20.57
C SER A 45 8.69 -22.72 -19.42
N VAL A 46 7.69 -23.59 -19.27
CA VAL A 46 7.65 -24.69 -18.30
C VAL A 46 7.24 -25.95 -19.03
N ASN A 47 8.05 -27.01 -18.97
CA ASN A 47 7.73 -28.29 -19.60
C ASN A 47 6.98 -29.18 -18.60
N VAL A 48 5.64 -29.23 -18.73
CA VAL A 48 4.76 -29.99 -17.82
C VAL A 48 5.06 -31.50 -17.89
N GLU A 49 5.37 -32.04 -19.09
CA GLU A 49 5.64 -33.44 -19.31
C GLU A 49 7.01 -33.89 -18.75
N ASP A 50 7.96 -32.94 -18.64
CA ASP A 50 9.30 -33.16 -18.10
C ASP A 50 9.40 -32.56 -16.67
N GLN A 51 8.59 -33.06 -15.75
CA GLN A 51 8.59 -32.70 -14.32
C GLN A 51 8.58 -31.18 -14.06
N PHE A 52 7.86 -30.43 -14.87
CA PHE A 52 7.74 -28.95 -14.80
C PHE A 52 9.08 -28.21 -15.00
N ARG A 53 10.02 -28.82 -15.73
CA ARG A 53 11.33 -28.24 -15.96
C ARG A 53 11.21 -26.85 -16.61
N PRO A 54 11.79 -25.80 -15.98
CA PRO A 54 11.75 -24.45 -16.51
C PRO A 54 12.81 -24.24 -17.62
N GLU A 55 12.44 -23.47 -18.64
CA GLU A 55 13.33 -23.05 -19.72
C GLU A 55 13.89 -21.65 -19.42
N TYR A 56 15.09 -21.58 -18.86
CA TYR A 56 15.77 -20.32 -18.59
C TYR A 56 16.59 -19.84 -19.77
N VAL A 57 16.54 -18.53 -20.03
CA VAL A 57 17.34 -17.84 -21.05
C VAL A 57 18.09 -16.66 -20.43
N ILE A 58 19.27 -16.32 -20.96
CA ILE A 58 19.94 -15.06 -20.61
C ILE A 58 19.12 -13.93 -21.21
N THR A 59 18.73 -12.96 -20.36
CA THR A 59 17.91 -11.82 -20.81
C THR A 59 18.70 -10.89 -21.74
N GLU A 60 18.03 -10.28 -22.69
CA GLU A 60 18.68 -9.49 -23.76
C GLU A 60 19.58 -8.37 -23.19
N ASP A 61 19.10 -7.67 -22.16
CA ASP A 61 19.82 -6.60 -21.47
C ASP A 61 21.08 -7.09 -20.72
N LYS A 62 21.16 -8.39 -20.39
CA LYS A 62 22.29 -8.99 -19.65
C LYS A 62 23.34 -9.66 -20.53
N LYS A 63 23.09 -9.85 -21.79
CA LYS A 63 24.02 -10.57 -22.70
C LYS A 63 25.42 -9.98 -22.75
N SER A 64 25.56 -8.63 -22.71
CA SER A 64 26.86 -7.97 -22.68
C SER A 64 27.58 -8.23 -21.38
N LEU A 65 26.88 -8.02 -20.25
CA LEU A 65 27.40 -8.22 -18.91
C LEU A 65 27.85 -9.68 -18.68
N VAL A 66 27.05 -10.66 -19.10
CA VAL A 66 27.39 -12.09 -18.99
C VAL A 66 28.66 -12.41 -19.77
N ARG A 67 28.87 -11.82 -20.98
CA ARG A 67 30.12 -11.99 -21.74
C ARG A 67 31.34 -11.43 -20.98
N GLU A 68 31.22 -10.27 -20.36
CA GLU A 68 32.27 -9.67 -19.55
C GLU A 68 32.60 -10.52 -18.31
N LEU A 69 31.54 -10.95 -17.57
CA LEU A 69 31.70 -11.82 -16.42
C LEU A 69 32.37 -13.17 -16.80
N LYS A 70 31.94 -13.79 -17.92
CA LYS A 70 32.49 -15.04 -18.42
C LYS A 70 33.99 -14.89 -18.82
N ALA A 71 34.35 -13.77 -19.43
CA ALA A 71 35.73 -13.47 -19.76
C ALA A 71 36.62 -13.27 -18.50
N ALA A 72 36.08 -12.66 -17.46
CA ALA A 72 36.77 -12.50 -16.17
C ALA A 72 36.87 -13.84 -15.43
N ALA A 73 35.82 -14.65 -15.38
CA ALA A 73 35.76 -15.94 -14.73
C ALA A 73 36.78 -16.95 -15.35
N LYS A 74 36.93 -16.93 -16.69
CA LYS A 74 37.94 -17.77 -17.37
C LYS A 74 39.39 -17.47 -16.90
N LYS A 75 39.69 -16.22 -16.56
CA LYS A 75 41.02 -15.78 -16.09
C LYS A 75 41.19 -15.94 -14.59
N ALA A 76 40.13 -16.24 -13.85
CA ALA A 76 40.17 -16.36 -12.41
C ALA A 76 40.65 -17.78 -11.98
N ASN A 77 41.39 -17.84 -10.86
CA ASN A 77 41.74 -19.09 -10.20
C ASN A 77 40.50 -19.68 -9.49
N LEU A 78 39.81 -18.85 -8.70
CA LEU A 78 38.54 -19.14 -8.03
C LEU A 78 37.52 -18.05 -8.35
N VAL A 79 36.24 -18.42 -8.38
CA VAL A 79 35.08 -17.51 -8.54
C VAL A 79 34.23 -17.63 -7.29
N TYR A 80 34.08 -16.52 -6.57
CA TYR A 80 33.25 -16.42 -5.38
C TYR A 80 31.93 -15.78 -5.77
N LEU A 81 30.81 -16.49 -5.52
CA LEU A 81 29.45 -16.01 -5.72
C LEU A 81 28.96 -15.43 -4.39
N ALA A 82 28.82 -14.11 -4.33
CA ALA A 82 28.60 -13.34 -3.11
C ALA A 82 27.26 -12.56 -3.18
N SER A 83 26.21 -13.24 -3.67
CA SER A 83 24.84 -12.75 -3.60
C SER A 83 24.26 -12.84 -2.19
N ASP A 84 23.11 -12.17 -1.95
CA ASP A 84 22.48 -12.13 -0.63
C ASP A 84 22.14 -13.53 -0.09
N GLU A 85 21.94 -13.62 1.21
CA GLU A 85 21.62 -14.85 1.91
C GLU A 85 20.13 -15.13 1.98
N ASP A 86 19.45 -15.01 0.87
CA ASP A 86 18.07 -15.45 0.75
C ASP A 86 17.91 -16.40 -0.46
N ARG A 87 16.73 -16.97 -0.64
CA ARG A 87 16.44 -17.88 -1.77
C ARG A 87 16.68 -17.21 -3.13
N GLU A 88 16.43 -15.91 -3.23
CA GLU A 88 16.64 -15.14 -4.45
C GLU A 88 18.14 -15.00 -4.75
N GLY A 89 18.96 -14.67 -3.73
CA GLY A 89 20.40 -14.60 -3.87
C GLY A 89 21.04 -15.96 -4.18
N GLU A 90 20.50 -17.05 -3.62
CA GLU A 90 20.97 -18.40 -3.92
C GLU A 90 20.67 -18.80 -5.37
N ALA A 91 19.46 -18.45 -5.86
CA ALA A 91 19.10 -18.63 -7.26
C ALA A 91 19.95 -17.77 -8.21
N ILE A 92 20.29 -16.51 -7.82
CA ILE A 92 21.23 -15.67 -8.59
C ILE A 92 22.60 -16.36 -8.70
N ALA A 93 23.11 -16.89 -7.58
CA ALA A 93 24.39 -17.61 -7.58
C ALA A 93 24.37 -18.82 -8.52
N TRP A 94 23.31 -19.64 -8.45
CA TRP A 94 23.12 -20.77 -9.34
C TRP A 94 22.98 -20.33 -10.81
N HIS A 95 22.17 -19.34 -11.10
CA HIS A 95 22.03 -18.80 -12.47
C HIS A 95 23.35 -18.27 -13.04
N LEU A 96 24.18 -17.65 -12.19
CA LEU A 96 25.52 -17.22 -12.58
C LEU A 96 26.41 -18.41 -12.89
N SER A 97 26.43 -19.46 -12.03
CA SER A 97 27.25 -20.62 -12.28
C SER A 97 26.94 -21.30 -13.61
N GLU A 98 25.64 -21.42 -13.94
CA GLU A 98 25.16 -21.96 -15.22
C GLU A 98 25.50 -21.06 -16.41
N ALA A 99 25.16 -19.74 -16.32
CA ALA A 99 25.38 -18.80 -17.42
C ALA A 99 26.85 -18.60 -17.77
N LEU A 100 27.73 -18.66 -16.77
CA LEU A 100 29.17 -18.51 -16.92
C LEU A 100 29.89 -19.85 -17.17
N GLU A 101 29.20 -21.00 -17.12
CA GLU A 101 29.71 -22.36 -17.27
C GLU A 101 30.84 -22.62 -16.26
N LEU A 102 30.61 -22.27 -15.00
CA LEU A 102 31.59 -22.40 -13.93
C LEU A 102 31.77 -23.87 -13.56
N LYS A 103 33.02 -24.29 -13.36
CA LYS A 103 33.31 -25.61 -12.85
C LYS A 103 33.18 -25.64 -11.33
N PRO A 104 32.62 -26.71 -10.72
CA PRO A 104 32.45 -26.84 -9.28
C PRO A 104 33.75 -26.63 -8.49
N GLU A 105 34.87 -27.16 -8.99
CA GLU A 105 36.17 -27.07 -8.32
C GLU A 105 36.65 -25.61 -8.16
N LYS A 106 36.24 -24.73 -9.08
CA LYS A 106 36.61 -23.32 -9.09
C LYS A 106 35.56 -22.38 -8.51
N THR A 107 34.37 -22.89 -8.16
CA THR A 107 33.26 -22.09 -7.68
C THR A 107 33.15 -22.20 -6.17
N ARG A 108 32.91 -21.04 -5.54
CA ARG A 108 32.70 -20.94 -4.09
C ARG A 108 31.54 -20.02 -3.84
N ARG A 109 30.65 -20.37 -2.93
CA ARG A 109 29.56 -19.55 -2.44
C ARG A 109 29.95 -18.92 -1.11
N ILE A 110 29.85 -17.61 -0.97
CA ILE A 110 30.03 -16.89 0.30
C ILE A 110 28.79 -16.08 0.65
N VAL A 111 28.43 -16.06 1.93
CA VAL A 111 27.26 -15.42 2.46
C VAL A 111 27.62 -14.57 3.67
N PHE A 112 26.94 -13.46 3.82
CA PHE A 112 27.10 -12.55 4.96
C PHE A 112 25.81 -11.74 5.18
N HIS A 113 25.42 -11.54 6.45
CA HIS A 113 24.21 -10.82 6.83
C HIS A 113 24.38 -9.29 6.81
N GLU A 114 25.62 -8.81 6.82
CA GLU A 114 25.97 -7.38 6.80
C GLU A 114 27.20 -7.15 5.92
N ILE A 115 27.28 -5.98 5.31
CA ILE A 115 28.40 -5.65 4.42
C ILE A 115 29.43 -4.86 5.23
N THR A 116 30.19 -5.60 6.06
CA THR A 116 31.34 -5.09 6.81
C THR A 116 32.62 -5.81 6.35
N ALA A 117 33.78 -5.18 6.57
CA ALA A 117 35.04 -5.84 6.23
C ALA A 117 35.23 -7.16 7.00
N GLU A 118 34.86 -7.18 8.26
CA GLU A 118 34.96 -8.33 9.14
C GLU A 118 34.09 -9.49 8.66
N ALA A 119 32.79 -9.23 8.41
CA ALA A 119 31.86 -10.25 7.92
C ALA A 119 32.28 -10.79 6.54
N PHE A 120 32.74 -9.92 5.64
CA PHE A 120 33.19 -10.31 4.33
C PHE A 120 34.47 -11.17 4.37
N LEU A 121 35.47 -10.79 5.17
CA LEU A 121 36.69 -11.57 5.32
C LEU A 121 36.44 -12.94 5.96
N HIS A 122 35.59 -12.97 6.99
CA HIS A 122 35.14 -14.23 7.59
C HIS A 122 34.44 -15.14 6.57
N ALA A 123 33.58 -14.57 5.71
CA ALA A 123 32.91 -15.34 4.66
C ALA A 123 33.89 -15.89 3.60
N LEU A 124 34.98 -15.15 3.29
CA LEU A 124 36.02 -15.64 2.39
C LEU A 124 36.80 -16.85 2.98
N GLU A 125 36.93 -16.88 4.31
CA GLU A 125 37.60 -18.00 5.01
C GLU A 125 36.68 -19.22 5.15
N HIS A 126 35.34 -19.03 5.07
CA HIS A 126 34.35 -20.08 5.27
C HIS A 126 33.41 -20.21 4.05
N PRO A 127 33.95 -20.49 2.85
CA PRO A 127 33.12 -20.67 1.67
C PRO A 127 32.35 -21.99 1.73
N ARG A 128 31.19 -22.02 1.09
CA ARG A 128 30.38 -23.24 0.90
C ARG A 128 30.04 -23.48 -0.57
N GLU A 129 29.32 -24.51 -0.85
CA GLU A 129 28.69 -24.74 -2.15
C GLU A 129 27.35 -23.99 -2.24
N VAL A 130 26.80 -23.86 -3.45
CA VAL A 130 25.45 -23.37 -3.67
C VAL A 130 24.45 -24.35 -3.04
N ASN A 131 23.55 -23.86 -2.24
CA ASN A 131 22.50 -24.65 -1.61
C ASN A 131 21.35 -24.89 -2.61
N MET A 132 21.31 -26.11 -3.16
CA MET A 132 20.31 -26.46 -4.18
C MET A 132 18.88 -26.52 -3.63
N ASP A 133 18.68 -26.80 -2.34
CA ASP A 133 17.33 -26.81 -1.74
C ASP A 133 16.73 -25.39 -1.72
N LEU A 134 17.54 -24.37 -1.45
CA LEU A 134 17.13 -22.96 -1.55
C LEU A 134 16.87 -22.55 -3.01
N VAL A 135 17.68 -23.02 -3.95
CA VAL A 135 17.46 -22.81 -5.40
C VAL A 135 16.15 -23.45 -5.82
N ASP A 136 15.89 -24.68 -5.41
CA ASP A 136 14.68 -25.43 -5.73
C ASP A 136 13.42 -24.76 -5.16
N ALA A 137 13.50 -24.24 -3.95
CA ALA A 137 12.40 -23.47 -3.36
C ALA A 137 12.08 -22.18 -4.13
N GLN A 138 13.11 -21.45 -4.59
CA GLN A 138 12.92 -20.27 -5.44
C GLN A 138 12.39 -20.69 -6.83
N GLN A 139 12.90 -21.75 -7.40
CA GLN A 139 12.47 -22.32 -8.68
C GLN A 139 11.01 -22.78 -8.62
N ALA A 140 10.61 -23.50 -7.57
CA ALA A 140 9.23 -23.90 -7.33
C ALA A 140 8.29 -22.70 -7.33
N ARG A 141 8.64 -21.66 -6.58
CA ARG A 141 7.87 -20.40 -6.56
C ARG A 141 7.79 -19.78 -7.96
N ARG A 142 8.91 -19.67 -8.67
CA ARG A 142 8.98 -19.06 -9.99
C ARG A 142 8.13 -19.81 -11.01
N VAL A 143 8.17 -21.14 -10.98
CA VAL A 143 7.38 -22.03 -11.85
C VAL A 143 5.90 -21.93 -11.51
N LEU A 144 5.53 -22.01 -10.23
CA LEU A 144 4.12 -21.89 -9.81
C LEU A 144 3.50 -20.55 -10.22
N ASP A 145 4.19 -19.45 -9.93
CA ASP A 145 3.70 -18.12 -10.31
C ASP A 145 3.60 -17.95 -11.83
N ARG A 146 4.46 -18.64 -12.60
CA ARG A 146 4.39 -18.71 -14.05
C ARG A 146 3.15 -19.48 -14.52
N ILE A 147 2.90 -20.66 -13.98
CA ILE A 147 1.73 -21.50 -14.31
C ILE A 147 0.44 -20.72 -14.04
N VAL A 148 0.27 -20.25 -12.80
CA VAL A 148 -0.93 -19.49 -12.40
C VAL A 148 -1.13 -18.26 -13.27
N GLY A 149 -0.08 -17.46 -13.48
CA GLY A 149 -0.18 -16.24 -14.29
C GLY A 149 -0.52 -16.46 -15.74
N PHE A 150 0.05 -17.49 -16.38
CA PHE A 150 -0.15 -17.80 -17.79
C PHE A 150 -1.45 -18.54 -18.07
N GLU A 151 -1.96 -19.32 -17.15
CA GLU A 151 -3.22 -20.02 -17.32
C GLU A 151 -4.43 -19.17 -16.92
N LEU A 152 -4.40 -18.43 -15.80
CA LEU A 152 -5.53 -17.60 -15.39
C LEU A 152 -5.71 -16.33 -16.21
N SER A 153 -4.63 -15.69 -16.66
CA SER A 153 -4.77 -14.41 -17.36
C SER A 153 -5.55 -14.53 -18.67
N PRO A 154 -5.34 -15.55 -19.52
CA PRO A 154 -6.17 -15.78 -20.72
C PRO A 154 -7.65 -16.04 -20.41
N VAL A 155 -7.96 -16.72 -19.30
CA VAL A 155 -9.34 -16.92 -18.83
C VAL A 155 -10.00 -15.57 -18.54
N LEU A 156 -9.32 -14.70 -17.80
CA LEU A 156 -9.80 -13.33 -17.53
C LEU A 156 -9.99 -12.53 -18.82
N TRP A 157 -9.11 -12.69 -19.81
CA TRP A 157 -9.25 -12.00 -21.10
C TRP A 157 -10.47 -12.46 -21.89
N LYS A 158 -10.74 -13.74 -21.86
CA LYS A 158 -11.88 -14.34 -22.56
C LYS A 158 -13.19 -14.02 -21.85
N ARG A 159 -13.19 -14.02 -20.52
CA ARG A 159 -14.42 -13.95 -19.71
C ARG A 159 -14.79 -12.52 -19.30
N ILE A 160 -13.82 -11.65 -19.06
CA ILE A 160 -14.07 -10.30 -18.59
C ILE A 160 -13.61 -9.27 -19.62
N ARG A 161 -12.29 -9.06 -19.76
CA ARG A 161 -11.72 -8.16 -20.78
C ARG A 161 -10.21 -8.40 -20.99
N PRO A 162 -9.64 -8.00 -22.16
CA PRO A 162 -8.20 -8.08 -22.42
C PRO A 162 -7.36 -7.29 -21.41
N SER A 163 -6.10 -7.68 -21.26
CA SER A 163 -5.06 -7.04 -20.44
C SER A 163 -5.25 -7.16 -18.92
N LEU A 164 -6.20 -7.96 -18.45
CA LEU A 164 -6.27 -8.36 -17.04
C LEU A 164 -5.23 -9.44 -16.77
N SER A 165 -4.83 -9.55 -15.51
CA SER A 165 -3.89 -10.58 -15.10
C SER A 165 -4.18 -11.03 -13.66
N ALA A 166 -4.00 -12.32 -13.40
CA ALA A 166 -4.09 -12.89 -12.07
C ALA A 166 -2.72 -13.42 -11.63
N GLY A 167 -2.59 -13.61 -10.34
CA GLY A 167 -1.42 -14.22 -9.72
C GLY A 167 -1.76 -14.58 -8.29
N ARG A 168 -1.20 -15.67 -7.80
CA ARG A 168 -1.55 -16.30 -6.53
C ARG A 168 -1.62 -15.30 -5.36
N VAL A 169 -0.51 -14.66 -5.00
CA VAL A 169 -0.47 -13.71 -3.87
C VAL A 169 -1.25 -12.43 -4.16
N GLN A 170 -1.21 -11.94 -5.39
CA GLN A 170 -1.85 -10.69 -5.79
C GLN A 170 -3.38 -10.78 -5.74
N SER A 171 -3.96 -11.89 -6.21
CA SER A 171 -5.41 -12.08 -6.22
C SER A 171 -5.96 -12.18 -4.80
N VAL A 172 -5.23 -12.84 -3.92
CA VAL A 172 -5.57 -12.92 -2.48
C VAL A 172 -5.45 -11.56 -1.81
N ALA A 173 -4.44 -10.76 -2.16
CA ALA A 173 -4.30 -9.39 -1.65
C ALA A 173 -5.47 -8.49 -2.10
N VAL A 174 -5.95 -8.62 -3.34
CA VAL A 174 -7.16 -7.93 -3.81
C VAL A 174 -8.38 -8.40 -3.04
N ARG A 175 -8.54 -9.70 -2.80
CA ARG A 175 -9.64 -10.27 -2.02
C ARG A 175 -9.72 -9.70 -0.60
N LEU A 176 -8.60 -9.58 0.10
CA LEU A 176 -8.56 -8.96 1.44
C LEU A 176 -9.15 -7.54 1.46
N ILE A 177 -8.84 -6.77 0.41
CA ILE A 177 -9.33 -5.39 0.31
C ILE A 177 -10.81 -5.35 -0.07
N VAL A 178 -11.27 -6.25 -0.98
CA VAL A 178 -12.67 -6.37 -1.36
C VAL A 178 -13.53 -6.84 -0.18
N ASP A 179 -13.10 -7.87 0.53
CA ASP A 179 -13.82 -8.38 1.70
C ASP A 179 -13.95 -7.30 2.78
N ARG A 180 -12.86 -6.53 3.03
CA ARG A 180 -12.90 -5.40 3.95
C ARG A 180 -13.86 -4.30 3.50
N GLU A 181 -13.93 -3.97 2.23
CA GLU A 181 -14.88 -2.98 1.72
C GLU A 181 -16.32 -3.44 1.91
N ARG A 182 -16.61 -4.74 1.70
CA ARG A 182 -17.93 -5.34 1.93
C ARG A 182 -18.31 -5.35 3.40
N GLU A 183 -17.37 -5.65 4.30
CA GLU A 183 -17.58 -5.50 5.75
C GLU A 183 -17.99 -4.06 6.11
N ILE A 184 -17.35 -3.07 5.51
CA ILE A 184 -17.63 -1.66 5.74
C ILE A 184 -19.01 -1.25 5.20
N ILE A 185 -19.36 -1.71 3.99
CA ILE A 185 -20.66 -1.42 3.34
C ILE A 185 -21.83 -2.03 4.13
N SER A 186 -21.63 -3.24 4.64
CA SER A 186 -22.65 -3.95 5.43
C SER A 186 -22.72 -3.51 6.90
N PHE A 187 -21.75 -2.69 7.35
CA PHE A 187 -21.69 -2.29 8.75
C PHE A 187 -22.81 -1.33 9.13
N VAL A 188 -23.57 -1.69 10.14
CA VAL A 188 -24.62 -0.86 10.72
C VAL A 188 -24.13 -0.31 12.07
N PRO A 189 -23.90 1.01 12.19
CA PRO A 189 -23.46 1.59 13.45
C PRO A 189 -24.55 1.51 14.51
N GLN A 190 -24.18 1.10 15.71
CA GLN A 190 -25.04 1.10 16.89
C GLN A 190 -24.69 2.30 17.76
N SER A 191 -25.69 3.04 18.24
CA SER A 191 -25.48 4.16 19.14
C SER A 191 -25.58 3.74 20.61
N SER A 192 -24.88 4.47 21.46
CA SER A 192 -24.93 4.36 22.91
C SER A 192 -24.56 5.69 23.54
N TYR A 193 -25.04 5.95 24.76
CA TYR A 193 -24.76 7.19 25.48
C TYR A 193 -23.61 7.01 26.43
N ARG A 194 -22.56 7.84 26.28
CA ARG A 194 -21.39 7.92 27.14
C ARG A 194 -21.56 9.13 28.08
N LEU A 195 -21.58 8.87 29.39
CA LEU A 195 -21.67 9.93 30.39
C LEU A 195 -20.29 10.32 30.90
N GLN A 196 -20.02 11.61 30.86
CA GLN A 196 -18.81 12.23 31.41
C GLN A 196 -19.21 13.29 32.44
N ALA A 197 -18.56 13.23 33.61
CA ALA A 197 -18.71 14.22 34.67
C ALA A 197 -17.39 14.92 34.95
N ALA A 198 -17.45 16.21 35.21
CA ALA A 198 -16.36 16.90 35.84
C ALA A 198 -16.75 17.28 37.25
N PHE A 199 -15.91 16.99 38.20
CA PHE A 199 -16.06 17.31 39.60
C PHE A 199 -15.03 18.37 40.03
N LEU A 200 -15.42 19.30 40.89
CA LEU A 200 -14.56 20.22 41.57
C LEU A 200 -14.14 19.60 42.90
N LEU A 201 -12.86 19.55 43.12
CA LEU A 201 -12.24 19.20 44.39
C LEU A 201 -12.29 20.40 45.38
N PRO A 202 -12.17 20.20 46.69
CA PRO A 202 -12.05 21.29 47.65
C PRO A 202 -10.85 22.23 47.37
N SER A 203 -9.82 21.72 46.66
CA SER A 203 -8.69 22.51 46.16
C SER A 203 -9.06 23.48 45.02
N GLY A 204 -10.24 23.34 44.41
CA GLY A 204 -10.66 24.06 43.22
C GLY A 204 -10.20 23.42 41.93
N GLU A 205 -9.42 22.33 41.98
CA GLU A 205 -9.01 21.59 40.79
C GLU A 205 -10.16 20.76 40.22
N ARG A 206 -10.12 20.54 38.90
CA ARG A 206 -11.19 19.84 38.15
C ARG A 206 -10.78 18.39 37.82
N LEU A 207 -11.59 17.43 38.26
CA LEU A 207 -11.42 16.01 37.97
C LEU A 207 -12.44 15.56 36.91
N VAL A 208 -11.97 15.24 35.70
CA VAL A 208 -12.81 14.74 34.61
C VAL A 208 -12.88 13.22 34.65
N THR A 209 -14.10 12.71 34.64
CA THR A 209 -14.40 11.27 34.84
C THR A 209 -15.34 10.75 33.75
N GLU A 210 -15.37 9.45 33.55
CA GLU A 210 -16.31 8.77 32.69
C GLU A 210 -17.07 7.69 33.48
N LEU A 211 -18.37 7.56 33.23
CA LEU A 211 -19.17 6.53 33.87
C LEU A 211 -18.71 5.15 33.37
N ASN A 212 -18.63 4.18 34.27
CA ASN A 212 -18.23 2.80 33.95
C ASN A 212 -19.28 2.00 33.16
N HIS A 213 -20.35 2.65 32.71
CA HIS A 213 -21.43 2.08 31.94
C HIS A 213 -21.83 2.99 30.76
N ARG A 214 -22.33 2.38 29.68
CA ARG A 214 -22.92 3.08 28.55
C ARG A 214 -24.37 2.66 28.40
N PHE A 215 -25.26 3.63 28.25
CA PHE A 215 -26.69 3.37 28.07
C PHE A 215 -27.06 3.18 26.61
N ALA A 216 -27.99 2.26 26.36
CA ALA A 216 -28.46 2.00 25.02
C ALA A 216 -29.44 3.10 24.54
N THR A 217 -30.15 3.75 25.45
CA THR A 217 -31.18 4.72 25.13
C THR A 217 -30.94 6.07 25.80
N GLU A 218 -31.48 7.14 25.18
CA GLU A 218 -31.46 8.50 25.70
C GLU A 218 -32.14 8.56 27.09
N ALA A 219 -33.30 7.91 27.20
CA ALA A 219 -34.11 7.91 28.42
C ALA A 219 -33.38 7.31 29.65
N GLU A 220 -32.64 6.24 29.45
CA GLU A 220 -31.81 5.62 30.52
C GLU A 220 -30.68 6.57 30.97
N ALA A 221 -30.02 7.21 30.01
CA ALA A 221 -28.96 8.19 30.29
C ALA A 221 -29.52 9.40 31.05
N GLU A 222 -30.65 9.96 30.59
CA GLU A 222 -31.35 11.09 31.21
C GLU A 222 -31.81 10.76 32.65
N ALA A 223 -32.36 9.57 32.86
CA ALA A 223 -32.78 9.12 34.19
C ALA A 223 -31.63 9.10 35.20
N LEU A 224 -30.43 8.61 34.80
CA LEU A 224 -29.27 8.66 35.68
C LEU A 224 -28.75 10.09 35.87
N MET A 225 -28.71 10.90 34.82
CA MET A 225 -28.30 12.31 34.91
C MET A 225 -29.18 13.12 35.86
N THR A 226 -30.48 12.94 35.79
CA THR A 226 -31.44 13.57 36.71
C THR A 226 -31.22 13.16 38.16
N ARG A 227 -30.94 11.88 38.38
CA ARG A 227 -30.57 11.37 39.70
C ARG A 227 -29.29 12.01 40.22
N CYS A 228 -28.28 12.17 39.37
CA CYS A 228 -27.01 12.82 39.74
C CYS A 228 -27.20 14.28 40.21
N ALA A 229 -28.21 14.99 39.75
CA ALA A 229 -28.50 16.36 40.11
C ALA A 229 -28.72 16.56 41.66
N SER A 230 -29.24 15.54 42.32
CA SER A 230 -29.53 15.57 43.77
C SER A 230 -28.58 14.69 44.60
N THR A 231 -27.60 14.07 43.94
CA THR A 231 -26.67 13.15 44.61
C THR A 231 -25.46 13.92 45.18
N ALA A 232 -25.11 13.67 46.46
CA ALA A 232 -23.85 14.07 46.98
C ALA A 232 -22.76 13.09 46.54
N PHE A 233 -21.65 13.62 46.07
CA PHE A 233 -20.52 12.83 45.56
C PHE A 233 -19.31 12.92 46.49
N SER A 234 -18.65 11.79 46.65
CA SER A 234 -17.36 11.72 47.31
C SER A 234 -16.49 10.66 46.61
N ILE A 235 -15.19 10.76 46.76
CA ILE A 235 -14.26 9.74 46.26
C ILE A 235 -14.48 8.44 47.07
N GLY A 236 -14.85 7.37 46.36
CA GLY A 236 -15.08 6.07 46.98
C GLY A 236 -13.78 5.29 47.19
N ALA A 237 -13.00 5.10 46.15
CA ALA A 237 -11.77 4.33 46.19
C ALA A 237 -10.71 4.90 45.27
N ILE A 238 -9.46 4.86 45.71
CA ILE A 238 -8.28 5.18 44.93
C ILE A 238 -7.41 3.92 44.80
N THR A 239 -7.34 3.37 43.61
CA THR A 239 -6.52 2.18 43.36
C THR A 239 -5.26 2.59 42.61
N ARG A 240 -4.08 2.31 43.18
CA ARG A 240 -2.79 2.47 42.53
C ARG A 240 -2.21 1.13 42.18
N ARG A 241 -1.78 0.98 40.91
CA ARG A 241 -1.19 -0.26 40.41
C ARG A 241 0.09 0.07 39.66
N ALA A 242 1.18 -0.62 40.03
CA ALA A 242 2.39 -0.59 39.23
C ALA A 242 2.12 -1.37 37.91
N ALA A 243 2.52 -0.78 36.82
CA ALA A 243 2.48 -1.39 35.47
C ALA A 243 3.85 -1.24 34.82
N ARG A 244 4.17 -2.13 33.93
CA ARG A 244 5.41 -2.06 33.12
C ARG A 244 5.04 -2.08 31.66
N ARG A 245 5.77 -1.28 30.88
CA ARG A 245 5.70 -1.29 29.43
C ARG A 245 7.04 -1.75 28.89
N SER A 246 7.06 -2.89 28.21
CA SER A 246 8.28 -3.46 27.61
C SER A 246 8.47 -2.93 26.20
N PRO A 247 9.72 -2.77 25.74
CA PRO A 247 10.02 -2.39 24.38
C PRO A 247 9.68 -3.52 23.41
N ALA A 248 9.33 -3.15 22.20
CA ALA A 248 9.12 -4.11 21.13
C ALA A 248 10.45 -4.67 20.60
N ALA A 249 10.35 -5.83 19.91
CA ALA A 249 11.48 -6.51 19.27
C ALA A 249 12.18 -5.62 18.23
N PRO A 250 13.44 -5.92 17.88
CA PRO A 250 14.09 -5.31 16.71
C PRO A 250 13.25 -5.49 15.44
N PHE A 251 13.50 -4.67 14.43
CA PHE A 251 12.69 -4.68 13.22
C PHE A 251 12.86 -5.95 12.40
N THR A 252 11.72 -6.50 11.96
CA THR A 252 11.57 -7.31 10.75
C THR A 252 11.25 -6.42 9.56
N THR A 253 11.25 -6.97 8.34
CA THR A 253 10.81 -6.27 7.13
C THR A 253 9.42 -5.67 7.31
N SER A 254 8.47 -6.44 7.83
CA SER A 254 7.08 -6.02 8.02
C SER A 254 6.96 -4.89 9.03
N THR A 255 7.55 -5.05 10.22
CA THR A 255 7.47 -4.04 11.27
C THR A 255 8.20 -2.76 10.92
N LEU A 256 9.31 -2.83 10.15
CA LEU A 256 9.98 -1.65 9.61
C LEU A 256 9.09 -0.88 8.64
N GLN A 257 8.39 -1.58 7.74
CA GLN A 257 7.47 -0.96 6.78
C GLN A 257 6.31 -0.25 7.50
N GLN A 258 5.75 -0.87 8.54
CA GLN A 258 4.67 -0.29 9.35
C GLN A 258 5.12 0.96 10.08
N GLU A 259 6.21 0.90 10.84
CA GLU A 259 6.71 2.04 11.61
C GLU A 259 7.23 3.18 10.74
N ALA A 260 7.87 2.89 9.61
CA ALA A 260 8.29 3.93 8.67
C ALA A 260 7.09 4.63 8.02
N ALA A 261 5.99 3.92 7.76
CA ALA A 261 4.75 4.53 7.29
C ALA A 261 4.12 5.45 8.34
N HIS A 262 4.05 5.01 9.59
CA HIS A 262 3.45 5.79 10.67
C HIS A 262 4.29 7.01 11.06
N LYS A 263 5.59 6.84 11.28
CA LYS A 263 6.47 7.90 11.80
C LYS A 263 7.07 8.81 10.73
N LEU A 264 7.36 8.27 9.56
CA LEU A 264 8.06 8.99 8.51
C LEU A 264 7.16 9.32 7.31
N GLY A 265 5.95 8.75 7.26
CA GLY A 265 5.02 8.89 6.13
C GLY A 265 5.53 8.22 4.84
N TYR A 266 6.44 7.25 4.95
CA TYR A 266 6.98 6.56 3.79
C TYR A 266 6.04 5.46 3.30
N SER A 267 5.90 5.31 1.98
CA SER A 267 5.23 4.14 1.42
C SER A 267 6.05 2.88 1.65
N VAL A 268 5.41 1.71 1.62
CA VAL A 268 6.07 0.41 1.76
C VAL A 268 7.20 0.24 0.73
N SER A 269 6.95 0.59 -0.53
CA SER A 269 7.96 0.52 -1.60
C SER A 269 9.10 1.52 -1.40
N GLN A 270 8.83 2.72 -0.88
CA GLN A 270 9.85 3.71 -0.55
C GLN A 270 10.74 3.21 0.59
N THR A 271 10.15 2.67 1.66
CA THR A 271 10.89 2.10 2.79
C THR A 271 11.85 1.01 2.34
N MET A 272 11.39 0.07 1.51
CA MET A 272 12.25 -1.01 1.02
C MET A 272 13.38 -0.52 0.12
N ARG A 273 13.14 0.48 -0.73
CA ARG A 273 14.19 1.08 -1.56
C ARG A 273 15.27 1.77 -0.72
N LEU A 274 14.86 2.51 0.31
CA LEU A 274 15.81 3.17 1.22
C LEU A 274 16.57 2.14 2.07
N ALA A 275 15.89 1.12 2.59
CA ALA A 275 16.53 0.04 3.33
C ALA A 275 17.54 -0.75 2.47
N GLN A 276 17.22 -1.02 1.21
CA GLN A 276 18.14 -1.62 0.25
C GLN A 276 19.38 -0.75 0.07
N SER A 277 19.20 0.56 -0.08
CA SER A 277 20.34 1.50 -0.22
C SER A 277 21.22 1.54 1.03
N LEU A 278 20.61 1.53 2.23
CA LEU A 278 21.33 1.48 3.51
C LEU A 278 22.11 0.19 3.67
N TYR A 279 21.52 -0.95 3.32
CA TYR A 279 22.19 -2.26 3.34
C TYR A 279 23.38 -2.29 2.38
N GLU A 280 23.17 -1.91 1.11
CA GLU A 280 24.23 -1.91 0.10
C GLU A 280 25.37 -0.94 0.40
N SER A 281 25.13 0.09 1.22
CA SER A 281 26.15 1.00 1.75
C SER A 281 26.79 0.51 3.05
N GLY A 282 26.42 -0.65 3.56
CA GLY A 282 26.97 -1.25 4.77
C GLY A 282 26.53 -0.57 6.08
N HIS A 283 25.38 0.12 6.08
CA HIS A 283 24.89 0.83 7.27
C HIS A 283 23.97 -0.02 8.14
N ILE A 284 23.24 -0.98 7.55
CA ILE A 284 22.34 -1.89 8.25
C ILE A 284 22.57 -3.34 7.82
N THR A 285 22.05 -4.29 8.61
CA THR A 285 21.95 -5.71 8.24
C THR A 285 20.96 -5.91 7.09
N TYR A 286 20.89 -7.11 6.55
CA TYR A 286 19.99 -7.46 5.46
C TYR A 286 18.53 -7.15 5.81
N MET A 287 17.86 -6.42 4.93
CA MET A 287 16.54 -5.83 5.20
C MET A 287 15.35 -6.73 4.88
N ARG A 288 15.57 -7.88 4.21
CA ARG A 288 14.51 -8.87 3.95
C ARG A 288 14.60 -10.00 4.95
N THR A 289 14.08 -9.79 6.13
CA THR A 289 14.10 -10.76 7.23
C THR A 289 12.79 -10.72 8.01
N ASP A 290 12.37 -11.87 8.47
CA ASP A 290 11.29 -12.06 9.45
C ASP A 290 11.84 -12.39 10.85
N SER A 291 13.16 -12.47 10.98
CA SER A 291 13.85 -12.70 12.25
C SER A 291 13.89 -11.46 13.13
N VAL A 292 13.75 -11.69 14.42
CA VAL A 292 13.94 -10.68 15.48
C VAL A 292 15.23 -10.95 16.29
N ASN A 293 16.06 -11.91 15.87
CA ASN A 293 17.27 -12.29 16.55
C ASN A 293 18.38 -11.26 16.36
N LEU A 294 19.22 -11.11 17.37
CA LEU A 294 20.45 -10.32 17.33
C LEU A 294 21.64 -11.22 17.65
N SER A 295 22.73 -11.07 16.90
CA SER A 295 23.98 -11.81 17.16
C SER A 295 24.58 -11.41 18.50
N THR A 296 25.39 -12.29 19.06
CA THR A 296 26.10 -12.03 20.31
C THR A 296 27.00 -10.79 20.21
N GLN A 297 27.61 -10.56 19.06
CA GLN A 297 28.42 -9.39 18.78
C GLN A 297 27.60 -8.11 18.79
N ALA A 298 26.42 -8.12 18.14
CA ALA A 298 25.47 -7.01 18.13
C ALA A 298 24.98 -6.71 19.56
N LEU A 299 24.54 -7.73 20.30
CA LEU A 299 24.10 -7.57 21.70
C LEU A 299 25.17 -6.90 22.56
N SER A 300 26.44 -7.32 22.41
CA SER A 300 27.57 -6.74 23.16
C SER A 300 27.84 -5.28 22.77
N ALA A 301 27.70 -4.92 21.50
CA ALA A 301 27.88 -3.55 21.03
C ALA A 301 26.72 -2.65 21.51
N ILE A 302 25.49 -3.14 21.47
CA ILE A 302 24.30 -2.44 21.95
C ILE A 302 24.40 -2.20 23.46
N ALA A 303 24.79 -3.22 24.24
CA ALA A 303 25.00 -3.10 25.68
C ALA A 303 25.98 -1.96 26.02
N ARG A 304 27.16 -1.96 25.39
CA ARG A 304 28.18 -0.90 25.58
C ARG A 304 27.63 0.48 25.26
N GLN A 305 26.82 0.60 24.20
CA GLN A 305 26.26 1.89 23.80
C GLN A 305 25.20 2.39 24.80
N ILE A 306 24.33 1.50 25.30
CA ILE A 306 23.33 1.85 26.31
C ILE A 306 24.00 2.20 27.63
N GLU A 307 24.99 1.40 28.11
CA GLU A 307 25.71 1.64 29.35
C GLU A 307 26.53 2.93 29.33
N LYS A 308 27.02 3.34 28.15
CA LYS A 308 27.72 4.59 27.93
C LYS A 308 26.76 5.78 28.00
N HIS A 309 25.58 5.62 27.42
CA HIS A 309 24.52 6.63 27.39
C HIS A 309 23.20 5.95 27.02
N PRO A 310 22.15 5.97 27.87
CA PRO A 310 21.91 6.80 29.04
C PRO A 310 22.47 6.27 30.37
N GLY A 311 22.88 5.00 30.50
CA GLY A 311 23.45 4.44 31.72
C GLY A 311 23.17 2.95 31.91
N LYS A 312 23.83 2.29 32.86
CA LYS A 312 23.71 0.85 33.13
C LYS A 312 22.31 0.43 33.56
N GLU A 313 21.61 1.28 34.30
CA GLU A 313 20.23 1.04 34.76
C GLU A 313 19.21 0.94 33.61
N TYR A 314 19.57 1.47 32.46
CA TYR A 314 18.75 1.36 31.26
C TYR A 314 19.00 0.09 30.44
N HIS A 315 20.07 -0.68 30.74
CA HIS A 315 20.38 -1.89 30.00
C HIS A 315 19.67 -3.11 30.60
N GLN A 316 18.83 -3.76 29.79
CA GLN A 316 18.18 -5.03 30.13
C GLN A 316 18.22 -5.97 28.91
N PRO A 317 19.15 -6.92 28.89
CA PRO A 317 19.29 -7.82 27.73
C PRO A 317 18.04 -8.68 27.55
N ARG A 318 17.56 -8.78 26.32
CA ARG A 318 16.40 -9.58 25.92
C ARG A 318 16.72 -10.42 24.70
N ARG A 319 16.14 -11.63 24.68
CA ARG A 319 16.04 -12.45 23.48
C ARG A 319 14.58 -12.54 23.10
N PHE A 320 14.30 -12.17 21.87
CA PHE A 320 12.95 -12.25 21.29
C PHE A 320 12.82 -13.57 20.52
N GLN A 321 11.61 -14.13 20.53
CA GLN A 321 11.29 -15.30 19.73
C GLN A 321 10.51 -14.85 18.51
N THR A 322 10.88 -15.37 17.34
CA THR A 322 10.16 -15.16 16.11
C THR A 322 8.82 -15.89 16.16
N LYS A 323 7.72 -15.18 15.89
CA LYS A 323 6.36 -15.75 15.95
C LYS A 323 5.93 -16.40 14.63
N SER A 324 6.59 -16.07 13.52
CA SER A 324 6.26 -16.61 12.20
C SER A 324 6.68 -18.09 12.12
N LYS A 325 5.74 -18.97 11.77
CA LYS A 325 6.04 -20.33 11.38
C LYS A 325 6.88 -20.28 10.10
N GLY A 326 8.00 -20.98 10.07
CA GLY A 326 8.90 -21.00 8.90
C GLY A 326 9.89 -19.83 8.82
N ALA A 327 10.07 -19.07 9.92
CA ALA A 327 11.12 -18.07 10.00
C ALA A 327 12.48 -18.73 9.83
N GLN A 328 13.32 -18.16 8.97
CA GLN A 328 14.71 -18.59 8.82
C GLN A 328 15.49 -18.12 10.06
N GLU A 329 15.57 -18.93 11.10
CA GLU A 329 16.23 -18.59 12.37
C GLU A 329 17.72 -18.20 12.22
N ALA A 330 18.33 -18.53 11.08
CA ALA A 330 19.70 -18.14 10.77
C ALA A 330 19.89 -16.64 10.48
N HIS A 331 18.80 -15.90 10.17
CA HIS A 331 18.90 -14.48 9.86
C HIS A 331 18.87 -13.61 11.11
N GLU A 332 19.54 -12.45 11.04
CA GLU A 332 19.41 -11.39 12.04
C GLU A 332 18.22 -10.45 11.74
N ALA A 333 17.77 -9.74 12.78
CA ALA A 333 16.87 -8.60 12.63
C ALA A 333 17.54 -7.44 11.87
N ILE A 334 16.72 -6.50 11.39
CA ILE A 334 17.21 -5.27 10.78
C ILE A 334 17.78 -4.36 11.88
N ARG A 335 19.07 -4.13 11.85
CA ARG A 335 19.81 -3.31 12.81
C ARG A 335 20.94 -2.53 12.15
N PRO A 336 21.48 -1.47 12.79
CA PRO A 336 22.72 -0.86 12.35
C PRO A 336 23.88 -1.86 12.40
N THR A 337 24.78 -1.81 11.41
CA THR A 337 26.05 -2.57 11.45
C THR A 337 26.96 -2.05 12.58
N TYR A 338 26.95 -0.73 12.78
CA TYR A 338 27.69 -0.02 13.84
C TYR A 338 26.73 0.84 14.63
N VAL A 339 26.29 0.35 15.79
CA VAL A 339 25.24 0.99 16.60
C VAL A 339 25.68 2.32 17.25
N ASP A 340 26.99 2.51 17.39
CA ASP A 340 27.62 3.74 17.92
C ASP A 340 27.59 4.91 16.91
N ARG A 341 27.37 4.64 15.63
CA ARG A 341 27.25 5.67 14.60
C ARG A 341 25.86 6.30 14.63
N GLU A 342 25.80 7.60 14.86
CA GLU A 342 24.56 8.37 14.84
C GLU A 342 24.25 8.93 13.46
N HIS A 343 25.28 9.27 12.71
CA HIS A 343 25.18 9.83 11.38
C HIS A 343 25.80 8.92 10.34
N ILE A 344 25.15 8.88 9.20
CA ILE A 344 25.61 8.13 8.03
C ILE A 344 25.77 9.05 6.83
N ASP A 345 26.62 8.67 5.90
CA ASP A 345 26.68 9.30 4.59
C ASP A 345 25.48 8.84 3.75
N GLY A 346 24.62 9.78 3.34
CA GLY A 346 23.41 9.46 2.60
C GLY A 346 22.46 10.63 2.48
N THR A 347 21.30 10.37 1.91
CA THR A 347 20.21 11.34 1.79
C THR A 347 19.53 11.60 3.13
N PRO A 348 18.86 12.76 3.34
CA PRO A 348 18.08 12.99 4.54
C PRO A 348 16.98 11.94 4.80
N GLN A 349 16.48 11.27 3.76
CA GLN A 349 15.49 10.19 3.89
C GLN A 349 16.14 8.90 4.41
N GLU A 350 17.32 8.55 3.92
CA GLU A 350 18.11 7.43 4.42
C GLU A 350 18.50 7.63 5.88
N GLN A 351 18.99 8.83 6.25
CA GLN A 351 19.31 9.16 7.63
C GLN A 351 18.11 8.98 8.57
N ARG A 352 16.92 9.46 8.18
CA ARG A 352 15.71 9.29 9.01
C ARG A 352 15.32 7.83 9.19
N LEU A 353 15.43 7.02 8.14
CA LEU A 353 15.14 5.59 8.24
C LEU A 353 16.18 4.87 9.09
N TYR A 354 17.47 5.22 8.95
CA TYR A 354 18.55 4.70 9.76
C TYR A 354 18.35 5.04 11.24
N ASP A 355 17.99 6.29 11.59
CA ASP A 355 17.69 6.71 12.94
C ASP A 355 16.54 5.92 13.57
N LEU A 356 15.50 5.65 12.79
CA LEU A 356 14.38 4.82 13.21
C LEU A 356 14.83 3.41 13.56
N ILE A 357 15.64 2.79 12.69
CA ILE A 357 16.20 1.44 12.89
C ILE A 357 17.11 1.43 14.13
N ARG A 358 18.02 2.40 14.24
CA ARG A 358 18.97 2.49 15.36
C ARG A 358 18.25 2.65 16.72
N LYS A 359 17.29 3.57 16.79
CA LYS A 359 16.52 3.81 18.02
C LYS A 359 15.72 2.57 18.45
N ARG A 360 15.08 1.88 17.52
CA ARG A 360 14.36 0.63 17.78
C ARG A 360 15.30 -0.48 18.28
N THR A 361 16.47 -0.61 17.65
CA THR A 361 17.49 -1.59 18.05
C THR A 361 17.96 -1.34 19.47
N LEU A 362 18.33 -0.10 19.83
CA LEU A 362 18.71 0.27 21.19
C LEU A 362 17.58 0.00 22.19
N ALA A 363 16.39 0.52 21.90
CA ALA A 363 15.21 0.36 22.75
C ALA A 363 14.89 -1.10 23.06
N SER A 364 15.06 -2.00 22.10
CA SER A 364 14.80 -3.44 22.28
C SER A 364 15.63 -4.08 23.39
N GLN A 365 16.78 -3.52 23.73
CA GLN A 365 17.71 -4.00 24.76
C GLN A 365 17.75 -3.09 26.01
N MET A 366 16.79 -2.16 26.11
CA MET A 366 16.66 -1.25 27.26
C MET A 366 15.63 -1.76 28.27
N ALA A 367 15.72 -1.24 29.48
CA ALA A 367 14.82 -1.54 30.60
C ALA A 367 13.37 -1.11 30.28
N ASP A 368 12.41 -1.82 30.87
CA ASP A 368 11.00 -1.47 30.80
C ASP A 368 10.76 -0.05 31.32
N ALA A 369 9.75 0.61 30.76
CA ALA A 369 9.21 1.79 31.43
C ALA A 369 8.33 1.36 32.58
N GLU A 370 8.54 1.98 33.78
CA GLU A 370 7.70 1.74 34.93
C GLU A 370 6.65 2.84 35.04
N ILE A 371 5.42 2.44 35.23
CA ILE A 371 4.24 3.30 35.20
C ILE A 371 3.42 3.03 36.46
N GLU A 372 3.04 4.06 37.16
CA GLU A 372 2.00 3.99 38.19
C GLU A 372 0.65 4.38 37.55
N ARG A 373 -0.29 3.47 37.56
CA ARG A 373 -1.68 3.70 37.15
C ARG A 373 -2.53 3.98 38.36
N THR A 374 -3.10 5.17 38.41
CA THR A 374 -4.07 5.56 39.44
C THR A 374 -5.46 5.54 38.86
N THR A 375 -6.37 4.79 39.45
CA THR A 375 -7.80 4.78 39.12
C THR A 375 -8.57 5.34 40.33
N VAL A 376 -9.31 6.41 40.11
CA VAL A 376 -10.20 7.04 41.07
C VAL A 376 -11.62 6.63 40.73
N SER A 377 -12.38 6.12 41.70
CA SER A 377 -13.76 5.71 41.57
C SER A 377 -14.68 6.60 42.43
N ILE A 378 -15.75 7.10 41.85
CA ILE A 378 -16.75 7.98 42.45
C ILE A 378 -18.11 7.28 42.29
N PRO A 379 -18.63 6.59 43.31
CA PRO A 379 -19.89 5.85 43.23
C PRO A 379 -21.08 6.80 43.10
N VAL A 380 -22.08 6.39 42.31
CA VAL A 380 -23.38 7.04 42.22
C VAL A 380 -24.32 6.39 43.25
N ALA A 381 -24.69 7.11 44.29
CA ALA A 381 -25.47 6.56 45.41
C ALA A 381 -26.77 5.86 44.95
N GLY A 382 -26.99 4.62 45.50
CA GLY A 382 -28.14 3.81 45.21
C GLY A 382 -28.19 3.22 43.78
N THR A 383 -27.01 3.04 43.18
CA THR A 383 -26.79 2.32 41.91
C THR A 383 -25.50 1.52 41.94
N ASP A 384 -25.33 0.62 40.99
CA ASP A 384 -24.07 -0.11 40.81
C ASP A 384 -23.08 0.67 39.89
N TYR A 385 -23.43 1.90 39.51
CA TYR A 385 -22.60 2.72 38.62
C TYR A 385 -21.60 3.58 39.40
N ALA A 386 -20.46 3.83 38.78
CA ALA A 386 -19.45 4.75 39.30
C ALA A 386 -18.81 5.57 38.16
N PHE A 387 -18.55 6.83 38.42
CA PHE A 387 -17.65 7.63 37.59
C PHE A 387 -16.21 7.27 37.89
N THR A 388 -15.40 7.08 36.86
CA THR A 388 -14.01 6.68 37.00
C THR A 388 -13.08 7.67 36.30
N ALA A 389 -11.97 8.03 36.93
CA ALA A 389 -10.86 8.74 36.32
C ALA A 389 -9.64 7.83 36.33
N GLN A 390 -8.90 7.81 35.23
CA GLN A 390 -7.63 7.08 35.15
C GLN A 390 -6.50 8.08 34.84
N GLY A 391 -5.41 7.95 35.56
CA GLY A 391 -4.18 8.67 35.31
C GLY A 391 -2.98 7.75 35.30
N GLU A 392 -1.94 8.14 34.59
CA GLU A 392 -0.68 7.41 34.51
C GLU A 392 0.47 8.35 34.80
N VAL A 393 1.39 7.91 35.65
CA VAL A 393 2.64 8.59 35.96
C VAL A 393 3.79 7.65 35.62
N ILE A 394 4.68 8.07 34.74
CA ILE A 394 5.90 7.32 34.44
C ILE A 394 6.90 7.56 35.54
N THR A 395 7.18 6.54 36.33
CA THR A 395 8.14 6.59 37.44
C THR A 395 9.58 6.34 36.99
N PHE A 396 9.73 5.54 35.93
CA PHE A 396 11.01 5.32 35.25
C PHE A 396 10.75 5.20 33.72
N ARG A 397 11.42 6.04 32.94
CA ARG A 397 11.15 6.12 31.50
C ARG A 397 11.69 4.95 30.70
N GLY A 398 12.80 4.32 31.14
CA GLY A 398 13.38 3.17 30.50
C GLY A 398 13.59 3.41 28.99
N PHE A 399 13.16 2.48 28.13
CA PHE A 399 13.31 2.57 26.68
C PHE A 399 12.57 3.78 26.04
N LEU A 400 11.57 4.36 26.73
CA LEU A 400 10.82 5.51 26.22
C LEU A 400 11.67 6.77 26.06
N ASP A 401 12.84 6.83 26.67
CA ASP A 401 13.78 7.95 26.46
C ASP A 401 14.42 7.92 25.08
N VAL A 402 14.51 6.76 24.45
CA VAL A 402 15.10 6.59 23.11
C VAL A 402 14.04 6.40 22.05
N TYR A 403 12.99 5.65 22.35
CA TYR A 403 12.01 5.23 21.37
C TYR A 403 10.60 5.07 21.95
N MET A 404 9.66 5.72 21.31
CA MET A 404 8.23 5.54 21.56
C MET A 404 7.62 4.86 20.33
N GLU A 405 6.98 3.72 20.52
CA GLU A 405 6.29 2.99 19.45
C GLU A 405 5.05 3.75 18.98
N SER A 406 4.70 3.63 17.69
CA SER A 406 3.43 4.15 17.20
C SER A 406 2.30 3.27 17.73
N THR A 407 1.32 3.86 18.39
CA THR A 407 0.04 3.20 18.62
C THR A 407 -0.68 3.12 17.27
N GLY A 408 -1.18 1.94 16.88
CA GLY A 408 -1.75 1.67 15.56
C GLY A 408 -2.74 2.72 15.03
N GLU A 409 -3.19 2.58 13.79
CA GLU A 409 -3.92 3.59 12.99
C GLU A 409 -5.09 4.32 13.69
N GLU A 410 -5.62 3.77 14.76
CA GLU A 410 -6.75 4.32 15.53
C GLU A 410 -6.34 4.88 16.91
N GLY A 411 -5.05 4.80 17.27
CA GLY A 411 -4.54 5.39 18.48
C GLY A 411 -4.47 6.91 18.36
N ASN A 412 -5.34 7.62 19.09
CA ASN A 412 -5.19 9.05 19.34
C ASN A 412 -3.72 9.36 19.63
N GLY A 413 -3.17 10.31 18.88
CA GLY A 413 -1.76 10.68 18.94
C GLY A 413 -1.24 10.77 20.37
N GLY A 414 -0.12 10.09 20.56
CA GLY A 414 0.71 10.06 21.78
C GLY A 414 -0.09 10.14 23.08
N GLU A 415 -0.13 9.07 23.87
CA GLU A 415 -0.70 9.12 25.20
C GLU A 415 -0.08 10.32 25.94
N VAL A 416 -0.79 11.43 25.91
CA VAL A 416 -0.50 12.55 26.82
C VAL A 416 -0.67 11.97 28.21
N MET A 417 0.40 11.96 29.01
CA MET A 417 0.35 11.61 30.43
C MET A 417 -0.85 12.31 31.04
N LYS A 418 -1.91 11.57 31.35
CA LYS A 418 -3.10 12.13 31.97
C LYS A 418 -2.83 12.22 33.45
N LEU A 419 -2.22 13.33 33.88
CA LEU A 419 -2.03 13.62 35.29
C LEU A 419 -3.41 13.82 35.91
N LEU A 420 -3.65 13.12 37.03
CA LEU A 420 -4.80 13.38 37.87
C LEU A 420 -4.40 14.43 38.93
N PRO A 421 -5.34 15.30 39.34
CA PRO A 421 -5.13 16.13 40.52
C PRO A 421 -4.89 15.27 41.77
N ALA A 422 -4.30 15.86 42.78
CA ALA A 422 -4.11 15.18 44.06
C ALA A 422 -5.47 14.97 44.75
N VAL A 423 -5.79 13.71 45.03
CA VAL A 423 -7.10 13.29 45.58
C VAL A 423 -6.91 12.40 46.81
N LYS A 424 -7.91 12.41 47.72
CA LYS A 424 -7.99 11.54 48.89
C LYS A 424 -9.28 10.76 48.91
N GLU A 425 -9.25 9.55 49.49
CA GLU A 425 -10.47 8.78 49.70
C GLU A 425 -11.44 9.51 50.64
N HIS A 426 -12.71 9.40 50.38
CA HIS A 426 -13.82 10.06 51.08
C HIS A 426 -13.80 11.59 50.99
N GLU A 427 -13.05 12.17 50.08
CA GLU A 427 -13.07 13.60 49.79
C GLU A 427 -14.36 13.99 49.08
N ASP A 428 -15.06 15.02 49.61
CA ASP A 428 -16.30 15.52 49.04
C ASP A 428 -16.03 16.24 47.74
N LEU A 429 -16.94 15.99 46.78
CA LEU A 429 -16.85 16.52 45.43
C LEU A 429 -18.08 17.31 45.06
N THR A 430 -17.89 18.45 44.37
CA THR A 430 -18.99 19.18 43.77
C THR A 430 -19.09 18.84 42.32
N LEU A 431 -20.25 18.40 41.88
CA LEU A 431 -20.52 18.16 40.45
C LEU A 431 -20.56 19.51 39.71
N ASP A 432 -19.58 19.73 38.82
CA ASP A 432 -19.46 20.96 38.02
C ASP A 432 -20.22 20.80 36.69
N THR A 433 -19.97 19.74 35.94
CA THR A 433 -20.64 19.45 34.70
C THR A 433 -20.92 17.96 34.54
N LEU A 434 -22.08 17.62 33.97
CA LEU A 434 -22.41 16.25 33.56
C LEU A 434 -22.98 16.29 32.15
N THR A 435 -22.34 15.54 31.26
CA THR A 435 -22.74 15.44 29.84
C THR A 435 -22.92 13.98 29.46
N GLY A 436 -23.97 13.72 28.69
CA GLY A 436 -24.26 12.43 28.06
C GLY A 436 -24.15 12.60 26.54
N GLU A 437 -23.14 11.99 25.92
CA GLU A 437 -22.94 12.09 24.50
C GLU A 437 -23.31 10.79 23.79
N GLU A 438 -24.15 10.88 22.79
CA GLU A 438 -24.43 9.77 21.89
C GLU A 438 -23.17 9.44 21.09
N ARG A 439 -22.71 8.18 21.16
CA ARG A 439 -21.55 7.65 20.47
C ARG A 439 -21.92 6.43 19.68
N PHE A 440 -21.28 6.27 18.54
CA PHE A 440 -21.55 5.19 17.61
C PHE A 440 -20.38 4.21 17.56
N THR A 441 -20.69 2.93 17.38
CA THR A 441 -19.67 1.94 17.09
C THR A 441 -18.93 2.31 15.81
N GLN A 442 -17.62 2.07 15.79
CA GLN A 442 -16.77 2.38 14.65
C GLN A 442 -16.81 1.24 13.62
N ARG A 443 -16.95 1.59 12.35
CA ARG A 443 -16.81 0.62 11.27
C ARG A 443 -15.36 0.08 11.22
N PRO A 444 -15.13 -1.11 10.65
CA PRO A 444 -13.77 -1.57 10.39
C PRO A 444 -12.98 -0.54 9.55
N ALA A 445 -11.73 -0.31 9.91
CA ALA A 445 -10.87 0.60 9.16
C ALA A 445 -10.46 -0.01 7.82
N ARG A 446 -10.42 0.79 6.75
CA ARG A 446 -9.80 0.39 5.49
C ARG A 446 -8.30 0.21 5.67
N TYR A 447 -7.71 -0.68 4.89
CA TYR A 447 -6.27 -0.88 4.94
C TYR A 447 -5.51 0.34 4.40
N THR A 448 -4.41 0.69 5.06
CA THR A 448 -3.29 1.40 4.47
C THR A 448 -2.32 0.37 3.87
N GLU A 449 -1.29 0.81 3.13
CA GLU A 449 -0.23 -0.11 2.69
C GLU A 449 0.42 -0.82 3.90
N ALA A 450 0.61 -0.12 5.01
CA ALA A 450 1.23 -0.64 6.23
C ALA A 450 0.36 -1.69 6.93
N SER A 451 -0.93 -1.40 7.17
CA SER A 451 -1.83 -2.36 7.80
C SER A 451 -2.16 -3.54 6.88
N MET A 452 -2.07 -3.36 5.55
CA MET A 452 -2.15 -4.46 4.60
C MET A 452 -0.96 -5.42 4.72
N VAL A 453 0.27 -4.90 4.88
CA VAL A 453 1.45 -5.73 5.16
C VAL A 453 1.27 -6.52 6.45
N SER A 454 0.84 -5.84 7.53
CA SER A 454 0.56 -6.49 8.82
C SER A 454 -0.46 -7.64 8.67
N LYS A 455 -1.55 -7.41 7.92
CA LYS A 455 -2.58 -8.42 7.69
C LYS A 455 -2.10 -9.59 6.83
N MET A 456 -1.30 -9.32 5.82
CA MET A 456 -0.69 -10.38 5.00
C MET A 456 0.26 -11.24 5.84
N GLU A 457 1.09 -10.61 6.69
CA GLU A 457 1.99 -11.33 7.61
C GLU A 457 1.21 -12.19 8.61
N GLU A 458 0.17 -11.63 9.26
CA GLU A 458 -0.71 -12.34 10.19
C GLU A 458 -1.31 -13.60 9.56
N LEU A 459 -1.70 -13.54 8.30
CA LEU A 459 -2.31 -14.65 7.56
C LEU A 459 -1.28 -15.57 6.87
N GLY A 460 0.02 -15.29 6.96
CA GLY A 460 1.07 -16.05 6.27
C GLY A 460 1.08 -15.87 4.74
N ILE A 461 0.44 -14.82 4.23
CA ILE A 461 0.31 -14.54 2.79
C ILE A 461 1.51 -13.72 2.31
N GLY A 462 2.38 -14.35 1.54
CA GLY A 462 3.64 -13.73 1.07
C GLY A 462 4.78 -13.86 2.07
N ARG A 463 5.89 -13.21 1.76
CA ARG A 463 7.15 -13.21 2.54
C ARG A 463 7.79 -11.81 2.48
N PRO A 464 8.82 -11.51 3.27
CA PRO A 464 9.52 -10.22 3.25
C PRO A 464 9.87 -9.68 1.87
N SER A 465 10.22 -10.57 0.94
CA SER A 465 10.53 -10.21 -0.45
C SER A 465 9.31 -9.83 -1.31
N THR A 466 8.09 -10.18 -0.91
CA THR A 466 6.89 -10.06 -1.77
C THR A 466 5.84 -9.06 -1.29
N TYR A 467 5.87 -8.60 -0.04
CA TYR A 467 4.86 -7.65 0.47
C TYR A 467 4.80 -6.36 -0.37
N ALA A 468 5.92 -5.64 -0.47
CA ALA A 468 6.00 -4.39 -1.23
C ALA A 468 5.68 -4.57 -2.73
N PRO A 469 6.27 -5.55 -3.44
CA PRO A 469 5.95 -5.81 -4.84
C PRO A 469 4.48 -6.15 -5.08
N THR A 470 3.83 -6.92 -4.19
CA THR A 470 2.42 -7.28 -4.32
C THR A 470 1.53 -6.05 -4.23
N ILE A 471 1.69 -5.23 -3.18
CA ILE A 471 0.91 -4.00 -2.98
C ILE A 471 1.11 -3.03 -4.15
N GLN A 472 2.33 -2.86 -4.64
CA GLN A 472 2.61 -2.03 -5.80
C GLN A 472 1.95 -2.58 -7.07
N THR A 473 1.97 -3.90 -7.25
CA THR A 473 1.44 -4.54 -8.45
C THR A 473 -0.08 -4.44 -8.55
N ILE A 474 -0.83 -4.66 -7.46
CA ILE A 474 -2.29 -4.55 -7.49
C ILE A 474 -2.75 -3.11 -7.76
N GLN A 475 -1.98 -2.11 -7.32
CA GLN A 475 -2.21 -0.70 -7.65
C GLN A 475 -1.86 -0.40 -9.12
N ASN A 476 -0.70 -0.82 -9.60
CA ASN A 476 -0.28 -0.63 -11.00
C ASN A 476 -1.23 -1.29 -12.01
N ARG A 477 -1.86 -2.41 -11.64
CA ARG A 477 -2.87 -3.11 -12.44
C ARG A 477 -4.24 -2.45 -12.38
N GLY A 478 -4.42 -1.47 -11.49
CA GLY A 478 -5.68 -0.76 -11.30
C GLY A 478 -6.77 -1.61 -10.65
N TYR A 479 -6.41 -2.66 -9.90
CA TYR A 479 -7.37 -3.44 -9.11
C TYR A 479 -7.69 -2.78 -7.78
N VAL A 480 -6.74 -2.00 -7.28
CA VAL A 480 -6.81 -1.24 -6.05
C VAL A 480 -6.27 0.16 -6.31
N GLU A 481 -6.88 1.15 -5.72
CA GLU A 481 -6.38 2.51 -5.71
C GLU A 481 -6.13 3.01 -4.30
N ARG A 482 -5.10 3.85 -4.15
CA ARG A 482 -4.86 4.58 -2.91
C ARG A 482 -5.51 5.95 -3.04
N THR A 483 -6.49 6.22 -2.19
CA THR A 483 -7.27 7.45 -2.28
C THR A 483 -7.66 7.99 -0.90
N ASP A 484 -8.06 9.25 -0.89
CA ASP A 484 -8.67 9.92 0.25
C ASP A 484 -10.18 9.95 0.02
N ARG A 485 -10.97 9.77 1.06
CA ARG A 485 -12.42 9.97 1.04
C ARG A 485 -12.81 11.03 2.05
N GLU A 486 -13.66 11.93 1.64
CA GLU A 486 -14.33 12.84 2.53
C GLU A 486 -15.30 12.08 3.43
N GLY A 487 -15.40 12.50 4.68
CA GLY A 487 -16.38 11.92 5.59
C GLY A 487 -17.79 12.43 5.31
N GLN A 488 -18.75 11.75 5.88
CA GLN A 488 -20.15 12.15 5.86
C GLN A 488 -20.51 12.85 7.17
N ARG A 489 -21.45 13.79 7.12
CA ARG A 489 -22.00 14.42 8.32
C ARG A 489 -23.08 13.55 8.90
N ARG A 490 -23.05 13.35 10.22
CA ARG A 490 -24.17 12.78 10.98
C ARG A 490 -24.42 13.62 12.21
N ASN A 491 -25.68 13.65 12.64
CA ASN A 491 -26.09 14.28 13.87
C ASN A 491 -25.94 13.30 15.04
N TYR A 492 -25.66 13.81 16.21
CA TYR A 492 -25.64 13.07 17.46
C TYR A 492 -26.20 13.92 18.59
N THR A 493 -26.82 13.27 19.57
CA THR A 493 -27.43 13.92 20.71
C THR A 493 -26.42 14.17 21.82
N VAL A 494 -26.48 15.33 22.42
CA VAL A 494 -25.74 15.71 23.64
C VAL A 494 -26.75 16.12 24.70
N LEU A 495 -26.74 15.45 25.82
CA LEU A 495 -27.47 15.76 27.03
C LEU A 495 -26.56 16.52 27.96
N THR A 496 -27.02 17.60 28.55
CA THR A 496 -26.27 18.39 29.53
C THR A 496 -27.12 18.62 30.75
N LEU A 497 -26.60 18.32 31.92
CA LEU A 497 -27.30 18.60 33.19
C LEU A 497 -27.07 20.08 33.53
N GLU A 498 -28.16 20.85 33.62
CA GLU A 498 -28.20 22.24 34.04
C GLU A 498 -29.09 22.38 35.26
N GLY A 499 -28.47 22.55 36.44
CA GLY A 499 -29.19 22.50 37.70
C GLY A 499 -29.85 21.15 37.94
N SER A 500 -31.18 21.06 37.92
CA SER A 500 -31.93 19.81 38.07
C SER A 500 -32.56 19.29 36.77
N ALA A 501 -32.36 19.99 35.67
CA ALA A 501 -32.95 19.65 34.38
C ALA A 501 -31.88 19.19 33.37
N VAL A 502 -32.26 18.23 32.54
CA VAL A 502 -31.38 17.77 31.45
C VAL A 502 -31.78 18.51 30.17
N GLN A 503 -30.82 19.26 29.63
CA GLN A 503 -30.96 19.94 28.34
C GLN A 503 -30.49 19.03 27.22
N ARG A 504 -31.29 18.95 26.16
CA ARG A 504 -30.97 18.17 24.95
C ARG A 504 -30.53 19.11 23.81
N THR A 505 -29.35 18.86 23.26
CA THR A 505 -28.84 19.56 22.07
C THR A 505 -28.44 18.54 21.00
N VAL A 506 -28.57 18.92 19.74
CA VAL A 506 -28.12 18.10 18.61
C VAL A 506 -26.90 18.76 18.02
N LYS A 507 -25.79 17.99 17.96
CA LYS A 507 -24.53 18.40 17.33
C LYS A 507 -24.28 17.58 16.07
N SER A 508 -23.35 18.02 15.25
CA SER A 508 -22.98 17.34 14.02
C SER A 508 -21.50 17.00 14.04
N GLU A 509 -21.17 15.79 13.61
CA GLU A 509 -19.78 15.34 13.43
C GLU A 509 -19.54 14.84 12.00
N VAL A 510 -18.28 14.83 11.57
CA VAL A 510 -17.87 14.18 10.33
C VAL A 510 -17.34 12.80 10.67
N TYR A 511 -17.92 11.76 10.06
CA TYR A 511 -17.50 10.37 10.27
C TYR A 511 -17.13 9.70 8.94
N GLY A 512 -16.33 8.64 9.01
CA GLY A 512 -15.99 7.84 7.84
C GLY A 512 -15.02 8.49 6.85
N ALA A 513 -14.37 9.60 7.23
CA ALA A 513 -13.26 10.15 6.45
C ALA A 513 -12.07 9.19 6.42
N ASP A 514 -11.46 9.04 5.26
CA ASP A 514 -10.26 8.20 5.08
C ASP A 514 -9.15 9.01 4.41
N LYS A 515 -7.91 8.76 4.81
CA LYS A 515 -6.73 9.36 4.19
C LYS A 515 -5.72 8.29 3.81
N GLY A 516 -5.33 8.26 2.54
CA GLY A 516 -4.32 7.34 2.03
C GLY A 516 -4.69 5.86 2.13
N LYS A 517 -5.99 5.52 2.12
CA LYS A 517 -6.49 4.16 2.25
C LYS A 517 -6.54 3.43 0.90
N LEU A 518 -6.41 2.10 0.97
CA LEU A 518 -6.54 1.21 -0.18
C LEU A 518 -8.01 0.85 -0.37
N LEU A 519 -8.53 1.14 -1.55
CA LEU A 519 -9.89 0.81 -1.96
C LEU A 519 -9.88 -0.08 -3.19
N PRO A 520 -10.78 -1.06 -3.29
CA PRO A 520 -10.92 -1.83 -4.51
C PRO A 520 -11.55 -0.96 -5.60
N THR A 521 -11.11 -1.12 -6.83
CA THR A 521 -11.78 -0.56 -8.00
C THR A 521 -12.90 -1.50 -8.47
N ASP A 522 -13.85 -1.00 -9.24
CA ASP A 522 -14.91 -1.85 -9.79
C ASP A 522 -14.35 -3.04 -10.59
N ILE A 523 -13.27 -2.85 -11.34
CA ILE A 523 -12.63 -3.96 -12.06
C ILE A 523 -11.92 -4.93 -11.11
N GLY A 524 -11.37 -4.43 -10.00
CA GLY A 524 -10.80 -5.27 -8.94
C GLY A 524 -11.85 -6.15 -8.30
N ILE A 525 -13.04 -5.62 -8.02
CA ILE A 525 -14.19 -6.36 -7.48
C ILE A 525 -14.64 -7.45 -8.45
N VAL A 526 -14.86 -7.10 -9.73
CA VAL A 526 -15.31 -8.07 -10.75
C VAL A 526 -14.30 -9.20 -10.96
N VAL A 527 -13.01 -8.90 -10.98
CA VAL A 527 -11.96 -9.94 -11.08
C VAL A 527 -11.93 -10.80 -9.82
N ASN A 528 -12.04 -10.19 -8.63
CA ASN A 528 -12.11 -10.91 -7.38
C ASN A 528 -13.28 -11.91 -7.36
N ASP A 529 -14.48 -11.44 -7.68
CA ASP A 529 -15.69 -12.26 -7.63
C ASP A 529 -15.63 -13.42 -8.60
N PHE A 530 -15.14 -13.16 -9.80
CA PHE A 530 -14.89 -14.21 -10.78
C PHE A 530 -13.90 -15.27 -10.27
N LEU A 531 -12.81 -14.84 -9.63
CA LEU A 531 -11.83 -15.77 -9.09
C LEU A 531 -12.35 -16.52 -7.87
N VAL A 532 -13.12 -15.88 -7.00
CA VAL A 532 -13.77 -16.54 -5.85
C VAL A 532 -14.77 -17.60 -6.31
N GLU A 533 -15.55 -17.32 -7.37
CA GLU A 533 -16.53 -18.24 -7.91
C GLU A 533 -15.88 -19.42 -8.65
N GLN A 534 -14.93 -19.15 -9.53
CA GLN A 534 -14.37 -20.15 -10.45
C GLN A 534 -13.11 -20.84 -9.95
N PHE A 535 -12.33 -20.19 -9.08
CA PHE A 535 -11.03 -20.64 -8.54
C PHE A 535 -10.92 -20.40 -7.04
N PRO A 536 -11.86 -20.92 -6.23
CA PRO A 536 -11.92 -20.62 -4.80
C PRO A 536 -10.61 -20.98 -4.08
N ASN A 537 -9.94 -22.06 -4.49
CA ASN A 537 -8.69 -22.51 -3.91
C ASN A 537 -7.56 -21.48 -4.10
N ILE A 538 -7.43 -20.88 -5.31
CA ILE A 538 -6.36 -19.93 -5.63
C ILE A 538 -6.43 -18.65 -4.81
N VAL A 539 -7.64 -18.23 -4.42
CA VAL A 539 -7.87 -17.03 -3.63
C VAL A 539 -8.14 -17.32 -2.16
N ASP A 540 -8.07 -18.58 -1.74
CA ASP A 540 -8.19 -18.97 -0.32
C ASP A 540 -6.95 -18.52 0.47
N TYR A 541 -7.19 -17.91 1.64
CA TYR A 541 -6.12 -17.38 2.50
C TYR A 541 -5.21 -18.49 3.03
N ASN A 542 -5.80 -19.59 3.49
CA ASN A 542 -5.06 -20.71 4.06
C ASN A 542 -4.29 -21.49 2.98
N PHE A 543 -4.85 -21.58 1.77
CA PHE A 543 -4.16 -22.23 0.66
C PHE A 543 -2.84 -21.50 0.32
N THR A 544 -2.90 -20.17 0.19
CA THR A 544 -1.70 -19.38 -0.09
C THR A 544 -0.65 -19.51 1.01
N ALA A 545 -1.08 -19.52 2.28
CA ALA A 545 -0.18 -19.73 3.41
C ALA A 545 0.48 -21.13 3.36
N ARG A 546 -0.30 -22.20 3.08
CA ARG A 546 0.22 -23.56 2.94
C ARG A 546 1.26 -23.69 1.82
N ILE A 547 1.01 -23.06 0.68
CA ILE A 547 1.98 -23.06 -0.42
C ILE A 547 3.29 -22.37 -0.03
N GLU A 548 3.24 -21.29 0.74
CA GLU A 548 4.45 -20.64 1.27
C GLU A 548 5.18 -21.55 2.28
N GLU A 549 4.43 -22.25 3.14
CA GLU A 549 4.99 -23.27 4.04
C GLU A 549 5.61 -24.46 3.26
N GLU A 550 4.99 -24.87 2.15
CA GLU A 550 5.55 -25.93 1.29
C GLU A 550 6.87 -25.50 0.63
N PHE A 551 6.97 -24.24 0.21
CA PHE A 551 8.27 -23.70 -0.25
C PHE A 551 9.33 -23.67 0.86
N ASP A 552 8.92 -23.50 2.11
CA ASP A 552 9.83 -23.57 3.25
C ASP A 552 10.31 -25.03 3.45
N THR A 553 9.45 -26.04 3.32
CA THR A 553 9.85 -27.47 3.39
C THR A 553 10.77 -27.89 2.24
N ILE A 554 10.60 -27.31 1.04
CA ILE A 554 11.52 -27.52 -0.08
C ILE A 554 12.90 -26.91 0.26
N ALA A 555 12.91 -25.69 0.81
CA ALA A 555 14.17 -25.03 1.20
C ALA A 555 14.94 -25.77 2.30
N GLU A 556 14.27 -26.60 3.09
CA GLU A 556 14.85 -27.49 4.11
C GLU A 556 15.27 -28.87 3.54
N GLY A 557 15.07 -29.10 2.24
CA GLY A 557 15.39 -30.38 1.58
C GLY A 557 14.44 -31.54 1.93
N LYS A 558 13.27 -31.24 2.54
CA LYS A 558 12.30 -32.25 2.99
C LYS A 558 11.33 -32.70 1.88
N THR A 559 11.12 -31.87 0.88
CA THR A 559 10.13 -32.08 -0.19
C THR A 559 10.75 -31.79 -1.55
N ALA A 560 10.52 -32.67 -2.53
CA ALA A 560 10.93 -32.42 -3.91
C ALA A 560 10.02 -31.38 -4.57
N TRP A 561 10.58 -30.31 -5.12
CA TRP A 561 9.85 -29.20 -5.68
C TRP A 561 8.94 -29.58 -6.87
N SER A 562 9.37 -30.51 -7.74
CA SER A 562 8.57 -30.95 -8.89
C SER A 562 7.32 -31.73 -8.47
N GLY A 563 7.40 -32.49 -7.36
CA GLY A 563 6.24 -33.18 -6.80
C GLY A 563 5.20 -32.21 -6.26
N ALA A 564 5.64 -31.20 -5.54
CA ALA A 564 4.78 -30.13 -5.02
C ALA A 564 4.03 -29.38 -6.16
N ILE A 565 4.75 -28.97 -7.20
CA ILE A 565 4.17 -28.33 -8.37
C ILE A 565 3.21 -29.26 -9.12
N GLY A 566 3.57 -30.57 -9.22
CA GLY A 566 2.73 -31.59 -9.86
C GLY A 566 1.39 -31.77 -9.16
N GLY A 567 1.39 -31.88 -7.84
CA GLY A 567 0.16 -31.96 -7.04
C GLY A 567 -0.72 -30.74 -7.24
N PHE A 568 -0.18 -29.54 -7.16
CA PHE A 568 -0.91 -28.32 -7.46
C PHE A 568 -1.51 -28.30 -8.88
N TYR A 569 -0.73 -28.65 -9.89
CA TYR A 569 -1.15 -28.59 -11.28
C TYR A 569 -2.30 -29.56 -11.59
N GLN A 570 -2.29 -30.75 -11.01
CA GLN A 570 -3.35 -31.75 -11.17
C GLN A 570 -4.73 -31.23 -10.73
N ASP A 571 -4.79 -30.42 -9.68
CA ASP A 571 -6.04 -29.83 -9.18
C ASP A 571 -6.40 -28.56 -9.97
N PHE A 572 -5.41 -27.74 -10.29
CA PHE A 572 -5.60 -26.40 -10.85
C PHE A 572 -5.95 -26.40 -12.35
N HIS A 573 -5.24 -27.18 -13.15
CA HIS A 573 -5.41 -27.15 -14.61
C HIS A 573 -6.82 -27.55 -15.10
N PRO A 574 -7.47 -28.59 -14.53
CA PRO A 574 -8.87 -28.92 -14.89
C PRO A 574 -9.86 -27.80 -14.56
N GLU A 575 -9.62 -27.03 -13.48
CA GLU A 575 -10.45 -25.85 -13.16
C GLU A 575 -10.30 -24.77 -14.23
N VAL A 576 -9.08 -24.55 -14.73
CA VAL A 576 -8.81 -23.58 -15.80
C VAL A 576 -9.50 -24.00 -17.11
N GLU A 577 -9.44 -25.28 -17.48
CA GLU A 577 -10.12 -25.80 -18.66
C GLU A 577 -11.64 -25.65 -18.56
N ARG A 578 -12.22 -26.00 -17.38
CA ARG A 578 -13.64 -25.82 -17.11
C ARG A 578 -14.04 -24.35 -17.27
N ALA A 579 -13.38 -23.43 -16.54
CA ALA A 579 -13.69 -22.01 -16.57
C ALA A 579 -13.49 -21.37 -17.95
N THR A 580 -12.55 -21.90 -18.74
CA THR A 580 -12.32 -21.45 -20.12
C THR A 580 -13.45 -21.86 -21.08
N ASN A 581 -14.02 -23.05 -20.90
CA ASN A 581 -15.00 -23.64 -21.82
C ASN A 581 -16.45 -23.37 -21.38
N GLU A 582 -16.70 -23.04 -20.13
CA GLU A 582 -18.02 -22.72 -19.61
C GLU A 582 -18.64 -21.52 -20.36
N ARG A 583 -19.89 -21.67 -20.78
CA ARG A 583 -20.68 -20.59 -21.38
C ARG A 583 -21.60 -20.01 -20.32
N SER A 584 -21.27 -18.85 -19.79
CA SER A 584 -22.17 -18.11 -18.89
C SER A 584 -23.24 -17.39 -19.72
N ALA A 585 -24.50 -17.55 -19.31
CA ALA A 585 -25.62 -16.81 -19.90
C ALA A 585 -25.61 -15.33 -19.49
N GLN A 586 -25.06 -15.03 -18.32
CA GLN A 586 -24.92 -13.66 -17.81
C GLN A 586 -23.50 -13.11 -18.02
N ARG A 587 -23.42 -11.80 -18.27
CA ARG A 587 -22.16 -11.09 -18.35
C ARG A 587 -21.53 -11.01 -16.95
N ILE A 588 -20.29 -11.46 -16.80
CA ILE A 588 -19.58 -11.45 -15.54
C ILE A 588 -19.46 -10.00 -15.03
N GLY A 589 -19.73 -9.80 -13.73
CA GLY A 589 -19.71 -8.49 -13.08
C GLY A 589 -20.88 -7.58 -13.45
N GLN A 590 -21.99 -8.14 -13.95
CA GLN A 590 -23.24 -7.40 -14.15
C GLN A 590 -24.14 -7.54 -12.93
N ARG A 591 -24.50 -6.39 -12.34
CA ARG A 591 -25.49 -6.28 -11.25
C ARG A 591 -26.78 -5.67 -11.81
N ILE A 592 -27.89 -6.39 -11.72
CA ILE A 592 -29.20 -5.90 -12.08
C ILE A 592 -29.73 -5.04 -10.90
N LEU A 593 -30.10 -3.79 -11.17
CA LEU A 593 -30.60 -2.85 -10.18
C LEU A 593 -32.13 -2.89 -10.07
N GLY A 594 -32.82 -3.22 -11.17
CA GLY A 594 -34.24 -3.23 -11.27
C GLY A 594 -34.71 -2.90 -12.69
N VAL A 595 -35.90 -2.28 -12.79
CA VAL A 595 -36.49 -1.85 -14.05
C VAL A 595 -36.80 -0.36 -13.99
N GLN A 596 -36.72 0.34 -15.12
CA GLN A 596 -37.15 1.73 -15.24
C GLN A 596 -38.69 1.79 -15.13
N PRO A 597 -39.26 2.54 -14.19
CA PRO A 597 -40.72 2.55 -13.97
C PRO A 597 -41.54 2.99 -15.15
N SER A 598 -41.00 3.90 -16.00
CA SER A 598 -41.72 4.47 -17.15
C SER A 598 -41.76 3.58 -18.38
N THR A 599 -40.76 2.72 -18.58
CA THR A 599 -40.61 1.91 -19.82
C THR A 599 -40.62 0.40 -19.56
N GLY A 600 -40.40 -0.04 -18.31
CA GLY A 600 -40.22 -1.44 -17.95
C GLY A 600 -38.89 -2.04 -18.38
N LEU A 601 -37.97 -1.24 -18.95
CA LEU A 601 -36.65 -1.69 -19.37
C LEU A 601 -35.75 -2.01 -18.19
N GLN A 602 -34.97 -3.09 -18.29
CA GLN A 602 -34.02 -3.50 -17.26
C GLN A 602 -32.89 -2.48 -17.10
N VAL A 603 -32.55 -2.17 -15.86
CA VAL A 603 -31.40 -1.35 -15.49
C VAL A 603 -30.35 -2.25 -14.85
N ALA A 604 -29.15 -2.24 -15.37
CA ALA A 604 -28.03 -3.00 -14.87
C ALA A 604 -26.75 -2.15 -14.85
N VAL A 605 -25.80 -2.51 -13.99
CA VAL A 605 -24.46 -1.92 -13.98
C VAL A 605 -23.42 -2.98 -14.24
N SER A 606 -22.34 -2.62 -14.91
CA SER A 606 -21.24 -3.53 -15.23
C SER A 606 -19.97 -2.76 -15.58
N VAL A 607 -18.84 -3.46 -15.62
CA VAL A 607 -17.59 -2.87 -16.12
C VAL A 607 -17.50 -3.06 -17.64
N GLY A 608 -17.52 -1.94 -18.37
CA GLY A 608 -17.34 -1.91 -19.81
C GLY A 608 -15.89 -1.69 -20.23
N ARG A 609 -15.70 -1.53 -21.55
CA ARG A 609 -14.38 -1.28 -22.16
C ARG A 609 -13.72 0.00 -21.62
N TYR A 610 -14.51 1.00 -21.29
CA TYR A 610 -14.05 2.33 -20.86
C TYR A 610 -14.20 2.60 -19.37
N GLY A 611 -14.64 1.61 -18.59
CA GLY A 611 -14.85 1.72 -17.14
C GLY A 611 -16.23 1.24 -16.72
N PRO A 612 -16.62 1.50 -15.46
CA PRO A 612 -17.94 1.14 -14.95
C PRO A 612 -19.03 1.95 -15.64
N MET A 613 -20.15 1.29 -15.96
CA MET A 613 -21.26 1.88 -16.69
C MET A 613 -22.60 1.30 -16.25
N ALA A 614 -23.63 2.10 -16.36
CA ALA A 614 -25.03 1.69 -16.32
C ALA A 614 -25.51 1.33 -17.73
N GLN A 615 -26.39 0.34 -17.82
CA GLN A 615 -27.04 -0.11 -19.01
C GLN A 615 -28.55 -0.05 -18.79
N LEU A 616 -29.28 0.57 -19.72
CA LEU A 616 -30.73 0.60 -19.76
C LEU A 616 -31.19 -0.19 -20.98
N GLY A 617 -31.98 -1.23 -20.74
CA GLY A 617 -32.44 -2.19 -21.71
C GLY A 617 -31.43 -3.33 -21.95
N THR A 618 -31.87 -4.37 -22.64
CA THR A 618 -31.12 -5.58 -23.02
C THR A 618 -30.95 -5.67 -24.51
N ALA A 619 -30.19 -6.66 -25.00
CA ALA A 619 -30.04 -6.92 -26.42
C ALA A 619 -31.31 -7.51 -27.04
N ASP A 620 -32.20 -8.07 -26.24
CA ASP A 620 -33.44 -8.73 -26.64
C ASP A 620 -34.62 -7.72 -26.70
N ASP A 621 -34.43 -6.48 -26.22
CA ASP A 621 -35.45 -5.45 -26.31
C ASP A 621 -35.59 -4.89 -27.75
N SER A 622 -36.73 -4.28 -28.04
CA SER A 622 -37.03 -3.68 -29.36
C SER A 622 -36.09 -2.54 -29.72
N GLU A 623 -35.59 -1.82 -28.68
CA GLU A 623 -34.61 -0.73 -28.82
C GLU A 623 -33.22 -1.18 -28.39
N LYS A 624 -32.19 -0.59 -29.03
CA LYS A 624 -30.81 -0.85 -28.63
C LYS A 624 -30.56 -0.36 -27.19
N PRO A 625 -29.87 -1.15 -26.37
CA PRO A 625 -29.57 -0.74 -25.01
C PRO A 625 -28.75 0.56 -24.99
N ARG A 626 -29.12 1.46 -24.07
CA ARG A 626 -28.40 2.71 -23.80
C ARG A 626 -27.36 2.46 -22.72
N PHE A 627 -26.25 3.20 -22.78
CA PHE A 627 -25.14 3.09 -21.82
C PHE A 627 -24.77 4.47 -21.30
N ALA A 628 -24.52 4.56 -19.98
CA ALA A 628 -24.02 5.76 -19.32
C ALA A 628 -22.85 5.38 -18.40
N SER A 629 -21.77 6.15 -18.43
CA SER A 629 -20.63 5.94 -17.50
C SER A 629 -20.99 6.35 -16.09
N LEU A 630 -20.57 5.58 -15.10
CA LEU A 630 -20.68 5.98 -13.70
C LEU A 630 -19.85 7.23 -13.42
N GLN A 631 -20.30 8.08 -12.49
CA GLN A 631 -19.58 9.27 -12.06
C GLN A 631 -18.46 8.91 -11.08
N LYS A 632 -17.54 9.85 -10.87
CA LYS A 632 -16.48 9.69 -9.87
C LYS A 632 -17.09 9.58 -8.47
N GLY A 633 -16.71 8.54 -7.75
CA GLY A 633 -17.23 8.24 -6.42
C GLY A 633 -18.42 7.28 -6.40
N GLN A 634 -19.06 7.00 -7.55
CA GLN A 634 -20.02 5.91 -7.71
C GLN A 634 -19.29 4.59 -8.00
N SER A 635 -19.85 3.49 -7.52
CA SER A 635 -19.34 2.13 -7.73
C SER A 635 -20.45 1.20 -8.15
N ILE A 636 -20.13 0.17 -8.93
CA ILE A 636 -21.09 -0.88 -9.30
C ILE A 636 -21.68 -1.60 -8.08
N GLU A 637 -20.96 -1.62 -6.95
CA GLU A 637 -21.41 -2.26 -5.70
C GLU A 637 -22.51 -1.46 -4.98
N THR A 638 -22.41 -0.14 -4.99
CA THR A 638 -23.22 0.73 -4.11
C THR A 638 -24.25 1.58 -4.82
N ILE A 639 -24.13 1.78 -6.14
CA ILE A 639 -25.06 2.61 -6.91
C ILE A 639 -26.49 2.09 -6.82
N THR A 640 -27.46 2.98 -6.58
CA THR A 640 -28.90 2.66 -6.53
C THR A 640 -29.54 2.71 -7.91
N LEU A 641 -30.78 2.20 -7.99
CA LEU A 641 -31.55 2.28 -9.24
C LEU A 641 -31.80 3.73 -9.67
N GLU A 642 -32.15 4.59 -8.70
CA GLU A 642 -32.43 6.01 -8.91
C GLU A 642 -31.19 6.74 -9.43
N GLU A 643 -30.05 6.53 -8.79
CA GLU A 643 -28.78 7.12 -9.22
C GLU A 643 -28.37 6.65 -10.60
N ALA A 644 -28.55 5.37 -10.92
CA ALA A 644 -28.25 4.81 -12.23
C ALA A 644 -29.18 5.37 -13.32
N LEU A 645 -30.46 5.55 -13.02
CA LEU A 645 -31.43 6.16 -13.95
C LEU A 645 -31.07 7.62 -14.25
N ALA A 646 -30.70 8.39 -13.25
CA ALA A 646 -30.29 9.77 -13.41
C ALA A 646 -29.11 9.97 -14.38
N LEU A 647 -28.22 8.96 -14.52
CA LEU A 647 -27.11 9.00 -15.49
C LEU A 647 -27.58 9.05 -16.95
N PHE A 648 -28.79 8.54 -17.23
CA PHE A 648 -29.35 8.52 -18.58
C PHE A 648 -30.03 9.85 -18.97
N ASP A 649 -30.15 10.80 -18.05
CA ASP A 649 -30.59 12.17 -18.33
C ASP A 649 -29.48 12.99 -19.03
N LEU A 650 -28.25 12.49 -19.03
CA LEU A 650 -27.13 13.06 -19.77
C LEU A 650 -27.01 12.41 -21.18
N PRO A 651 -26.67 13.17 -22.22
CA PRO A 651 -26.36 14.62 -22.24
C PRO A 651 -27.62 15.49 -22.08
N LYS A 652 -27.53 16.51 -21.18
CA LYS A 652 -28.63 17.41 -20.85
C LYS A 652 -28.36 18.80 -21.43
N SER A 653 -29.35 19.38 -22.13
CA SER A 653 -29.33 20.79 -22.49
C SER A 653 -29.67 21.63 -21.24
N ILE A 654 -28.86 22.66 -20.97
CA ILE A 654 -28.93 23.47 -19.75
C ILE A 654 -29.14 24.96 -20.05
N GLY A 655 -29.48 25.34 -21.26
CA GLY A 655 -29.73 26.70 -21.68
C GLY A 655 -28.97 27.10 -22.93
N GLU A 656 -29.05 28.35 -23.31
CA GLU A 656 -28.37 28.94 -24.46
C GLU A 656 -27.46 30.08 -24.02
N TYR A 657 -26.26 30.12 -24.58
CA TYR A 657 -25.30 31.22 -24.37
C TYR A 657 -24.75 31.69 -25.71
N GLU A 658 -24.75 32.99 -25.94
CA GLU A 658 -24.35 33.59 -27.23
C GLU A 658 -25.08 33.04 -28.46
N GLY A 659 -26.34 32.62 -28.31
CA GLY A 659 -27.12 32.04 -29.40
C GLY A 659 -26.84 30.56 -29.72
N GLU A 660 -26.03 29.87 -28.91
CA GLU A 660 -25.68 28.46 -29.04
C GLU A 660 -26.08 27.67 -27.80
N VAL A 661 -26.61 26.46 -28.00
CA VAL A 661 -27.08 25.59 -26.92
C VAL A 661 -25.89 25.06 -26.13
N MET A 662 -25.97 25.16 -24.82
CA MET A 662 -25.05 24.52 -23.89
C MET A 662 -25.55 23.14 -23.53
N THR A 663 -24.66 22.15 -23.61
CA THR A 663 -24.98 20.73 -23.28
C THR A 663 -23.98 20.22 -22.28
N VAL A 664 -24.46 19.72 -21.14
CA VAL A 664 -23.61 18.97 -20.17
C VAL A 664 -23.60 17.50 -20.54
N ALA A 665 -22.43 16.90 -20.49
CA ALA A 665 -22.23 15.47 -20.74
C ALA A 665 -21.00 14.92 -19.99
N ILE A 666 -20.91 13.60 -19.90
CA ILE A 666 -19.73 12.90 -19.37
C ILE A 666 -18.94 12.30 -20.53
N GLY A 667 -17.66 12.65 -20.63
CA GLY A 667 -16.76 12.14 -21.65
C GLY A 667 -15.60 11.31 -21.08
N ARG A 668 -14.71 10.87 -21.95
CA ARG A 668 -13.52 10.08 -21.59
C ARG A 668 -12.61 10.76 -20.53
N PHE A 669 -12.61 12.06 -20.48
CA PHE A 669 -11.77 12.88 -19.59
C PHE A 669 -12.56 13.47 -18.42
N GLY A 670 -13.80 13.03 -18.20
CA GLY A 670 -14.69 13.52 -17.14
C GLY A 670 -15.87 14.36 -17.68
N PRO A 671 -16.66 14.94 -16.77
CA PRO A 671 -17.79 15.77 -17.14
C PRO A 671 -17.35 17.10 -17.79
N TYR A 672 -18.15 17.57 -18.75
CA TYR A 672 -17.87 18.79 -19.51
C TYR A 672 -19.15 19.50 -19.94
N VAL A 673 -19.05 20.81 -20.18
CA VAL A 673 -20.01 21.60 -20.93
C VAL A 673 -19.53 21.67 -22.39
N ARG A 674 -20.40 21.38 -23.33
CA ARG A 674 -20.20 21.62 -24.75
C ARG A 674 -20.93 22.89 -25.15
N HIS A 675 -20.21 23.84 -25.77
CA HIS A 675 -20.74 25.08 -26.29
C HIS A 675 -20.01 25.47 -27.57
N ALA A 676 -20.70 25.86 -28.63
CA ALA A 676 -20.13 26.30 -29.93
C ALA A 676 -19.04 25.34 -30.44
N GLY A 677 -19.24 24.03 -30.36
CA GLY A 677 -18.28 23.00 -30.79
C GLY A 677 -17.05 22.82 -29.89
N LYS A 678 -16.86 23.61 -28.84
CA LYS A 678 -15.80 23.49 -27.85
C LYS A 678 -16.26 22.73 -26.60
N PHE A 679 -15.27 22.14 -25.87
CA PHE A 679 -15.50 21.36 -24.65
C PHE A 679 -14.82 22.04 -23.46
N TYR A 680 -15.59 22.30 -22.41
CA TYR A 680 -15.16 22.96 -21.19
C TYR A 680 -15.32 21.97 -20.03
N SER A 681 -14.22 21.50 -19.44
CA SER A 681 -14.28 20.54 -18.33
C SER A 681 -14.93 21.17 -17.11
N LEU A 682 -15.87 20.44 -16.48
CA LEU A 682 -16.44 20.86 -15.22
C LEU A 682 -15.40 20.77 -14.10
N PRO A 683 -15.43 21.69 -13.12
CA PRO A 683 -14.68 21.54 -11.87
C PRO A 683 -14.99 20.23 -11.17
N LYS A 684 -14.04 19.74 -10.36
CA LYS A 684 -14.19 18.43 -9.68
C LYS A 684 -15.36 18.36 -8.70
N ASP A 685 -15.77 19.49 -8.22
CA ASP A 685 -16.82 19.69 -7.19
C ASP A 685 -18.19 20.02 -7.81
N THR A 686 -18.29 20.07 -9.13
CA THR A 686 -19.55 20.35 -9.83
C THR A 686 -20.16 19.05 -10.35
N ASP A 687 -21.32 18.69 -9.82
CA ASP A 687 -22.10 17.54 -10.31
C ASP A 687 -22.73 17.88 -11.67
N PRO A 688 -22.47 17.10 -12.73
CA PRO A 688 -23.02 17.34 -14.07
C PRO A 688 -24.56 17.24 -14.13
N LEU A 689 -25.21 16.49 -13.23
CA LEU A 689 -26.67 16.36 -13.22
C LEU A 689 -27.37 17.62 -12.67
N SER A 690 -26.74 18.31 -11.74
CA SER A 690 -27.24 19.52 -11.09
C SER A 690 -26.63 20.83 -11.62
N CYS A 691 -25.78 20.76 -12.65
CA CYS A 691 -25.14 21.94 -13.26
C CYS A 691 -26.20 22.88 -13.82
N THR A 692 -26.15 24.14 -13.36
CA THR A 692 -27.08 25.19 -13.82
C THR A 692 -26.53 25.96 -15.02
N GLU A 693 -27.37 26.70 -15.70
CA GLU A 693 -27.02 27.58 -16.82
C GLU A 693 -25.96 28.61 -16.41
N GLU A 694 -26.13 29.26 -15.25
CA GLU A 694 -25.19 30.26 -14.75
C GLU A 694 -23.81 29.67 -14.45
N GLN A 695 -23.78 28.48 -13.88
CA GLN A 695 -22.54 27.77 -13.61
C GLN A 695 -21.80 27.41 -14.91
N ALA A 696 -22.51 26.93 -15.91
CA ALA A 696 -21.94 26.62 -17.21
C ALA A 696 -21.35 27.85 -17.91
N ILE A 697 -22.10 28.99 -17.88
CA ILE A 697 -21.61 30.25 -18.43
C ILE A 697 -20.34 30.69 -17.71
N ALA A 698 -20.34 30.65 -16.38
CA ALA A 698 -19.15 31.01 -15.60
C ALA A 698 -17.92 30.15 -15.96
N ILE A 699 -18.11 28.85 -16.11
CA ILE A 699 -17.04 27.91 -16.51
C ILE A 699 -16.49 28.25 -17.92
N ILE A 700 -17.38 28.57 -18.85
CA ILE A 700 -16.99 28.95 -20.22
C ILE A 700 -16.20 30.26 -20.19
N GLN A 701 -16.66 31.27 -19.44
CA GLN A 701 -16.01 32.58 -19.31
C GLN A 701 -14.64 32.47 -18.65
N GLU A 702 -14.55 31.78 -17.51
CA GLU A 702 -13.29 31.57 -16.79
C GLU A 702 -12.23 30.86 -17.68
N LYS A 703 -12.67 29.88 -18.44
CA LYS A 703 -11.76 29.17 -19.36
C LYS A 703 -11.30 30.04 -20.50
N ARG A 704 -12.20 30.88 -21.09
CA ARG A 704 -11.83 31.84 -22.15
C ARG A 704 -10.86 32.90 -21.62
N GLU A 705 -11.12 33.49 -20.46
CA GLU A 705 -10.21 34.43 -19.81
C GLU A 705 -8.85 33.81 -19.50
N SER A 706 -8.84 32.56 -19.03
CA SER A 706 -7.60 31.83 -18.79
C SER A 706 -6.83 31.59 -20.09
N GLU A 707 -7.53 31.27 -21.17
CA GLU A 707 -6.91 31.11 -22.50
C GLU A 707 -6.36 32.42 -23.04
N GLU A 708 -7.04 33.55 -22.84
CA GLU A 708 -6.57 34.88 -23.20
C GLU A 708 -5.35 35.32 -22.37
N LYS A 709 -5.43 35.15 -21.04
CA LYS A 709 -4.30 35.45 -20.13
C LYS A 709 -3.07 34.58 -20.41
N SER A 710 -3.26 33.37 -20.98
CA SER A 710 -2.16 32.52 -21.38
C SER A 710 -1.46 32.97 -22.67
N LEU A 711 -2.09 33.80 -23.46
CA LEU A 711 -1.60 34.24 -24.77
C LEU A 711 -0.54 35.34 -24.62
N LEU A 712 0.67 35.07 -25.02
CA LEU A 712 1.79 36.03 -24.98
C LEU A 712 2.00 36.73 -26.31
N LYS A 713 1.86 35.99 -27.43
CA LYS A 713 2.06 36.55 -28.78
C LYS A 713 1.26 35.78 -29.82
N THR A 714 0.72 36.49 -30.80
CA THR A 714 0.14 35.97 -32.04
C THR A 714 0.92 36.49 -33.26
N PHE A 715 0.78 35.82 -34.37
CA PHE A 715 1.47 36.17 -35.61
C PHE A 715 0.42 36.47 -36.70
N ALA A 716 0.62 37.58 -37.39
CA ALA A 716 -0.28 38.03 -38.49
C ALA A 716 -0.17 37.11 -39.70
N GLU A 717 1.00 36.48 -39.87
CA GLU A 717 1.31 35.57 -40.99
C GLU A 717 0.58 34.25 -40.90
N ASP A 718 0.28 33.76 -39.68
CA ASP A 718 -0.44 32.52 -39.45
C ASP A 718 -1.21 32.55 -38.12
N ALA A 719 -2.51 32.64 -38.21
CA ALA A 719 -3.42 32.68 -37.04
C ALA A 719 -3.43 31.38 -36.18
N GLU A 720 -2.92 30.25 -36.74
CA GLU A 720 -2.79 29.02 -36.01
C GLU A 720 -1.51 28.92 -35.14
N LEU A 721 -0.59 29.88 -35.30
CA LEU A 721 0.62 29.98 -34.52
C LEU A 721 0.47 30.97 -33.38
N SER A 722 0.74 30.57 -32.17
CA SER A 722 0.76 31.46 -30.99
C SER A 722 1.78 31.04 -29.95
N ILE A 723 2.30 31.99 -29.21
CA ILE A 723 3.13 31.75 -28.02
C ILE A 723 2.23 31.92 -26.79
N ARG A 724 2.24 30.94 -25.92
CA ARG A 724 1.41 30.86 -24.72
C ARG A 724 2.24 30.53 -23.48
N THR A 725 1.78 30.96 -22.32
CA THR A 725 2.35 30.52 -21.04
C THR A 725 1.61 29.30 -20.52
N GLY A 726 2.33 28.35 -19.92
CA GLY A 726 1.77 27.13 -19.33
C GLY A 726 2.47 26.76 -18.02
N ARG A 727 2.00 25.66 -17.39
CA ARG A 727 2.51 25.17 -16.10
C ARG A 727 4.03 24.96 -16.05
N PHE A 728 4.65 24.69 -17.21
CA PHE A 728 6.09 24.42 -17.34
C PHE A 728 6.86 25.56 -18.03
N GLY A 729 6.26 26.74 -18.09
CA GLY A 729 6.81 27.93 -18.76
C GLY A 729 6.20 28.16 -20.14
N PRO A 730 6.72 29.18 -20.87
CA PRO A 730 6.25 29.54 -22.21
C PRO A 730 6.43 28.41 -23.21
N TYR A 731 5.47 28.27 -24.13
CA TYR A 731 5.50 27.29 -25.21
C TYR A 731 4.85 27.80 -26.48
N LEU A 732 5.24 27.22 -27.59
CA LEU A 732 4.70 27.50 -28.91
C LEU A 732 3.54 26.56 -29.18
N LYS A 733 2.36 27.09 -29.51
CA LYS A 733 1.22 26.32 -30.00
C LYS A 733 1.09 26.54 -31.50
N TYR A 734 1.14 25.43 -32.23
CA TYR A 734 0.90 25.43 -33.68
C TYR A 734 -0.07 24.34 -34.06
N LYS A 735 -1.22 24.70 -34.60
CA LYS A 735 -2.34 23.78 -34.84
C LYS A 735 -2.74 23.03 -33.58
N SER A 736 -2.67 21.71 -33.60
CA SER A 736 -2.98 20.83 -32.45
C SER A 736 -1.78 20.51 -31.56
N ASP A 737 -0.57 20.94 -31.92
CA ASP A 737 0.67 20.55 -31.24
C ASP A 737 1.29 21.67 -30.43
N ASN A 738 1.98 21.26 -29.33
CA ASN A 738 2.72 22.16 -28.48
C ASN A 738 4.22 21.87 -28.59
N TYR A 739 5.03 22.94 -28.73
CA TYR A 739 6.49 22.87 -28.85
C TYR A 739 7.12 23.65 -27.72
N LYS A 740 8.20 23.10 -27.15
CA LYS A 740 8.96 23.80 -26.09
C LYS A 740 9.80 24.91 -26.69
N LEU A 741 9.81 26.05 -26.01
CA LEU A 741 10.78 27.12 -26.29
C LEU A 741 12.12 26.83 -25.60
N PRO A 742 13.26 27.24 -26.17
CA PRO A 742 14.54 27.20 -25.49
C PRO A 742 14.50 28.02 -24.19
N LYS A 743 15.24 27.61 -23.18
CA LYS A 743 15.19 28.22 -21.85
C LYS A 743 15.66 29.69 -21.82
N ASP A 744 16.49 30.08 -22.76
CA ASP A 744 17.11 31.43 -22.83
C ASP A 744 16.47 32.34 -23.88
N SER A 745 15.34 31.95 -24.48
CA SER A 745 14.63 32.74 -25.46
C SER A 745 13.60 33.67 -24.83
N ASP A 746 13.57 34.93 -25.21
CA ASP A 746 12.46 35.83 -24.86
C ASP A 746 11.24 35.49 -25.73
N PRO A 747 10.14 35.01 -25.14
CA PRO A 747 8.95 34.57 -25.87
C PRO A 747 8.31 35.70 -26.70
N THR A 748 8.48 36.95 -26.28
CA THR A 748 7.87 38.12 -26.94
C THR A 748 8.72 38.65 -28.11
N ALA A 749 10.01 38.32 -28.11
CA ALA A 749 10.96 38.77 -29.13
C ALA A 749 11.02 37.84 -30.36
N LEU A 750 10.58 36.58 -30.25
CA LEU A 750 10.67 35.62 -31.36
C LEU A 750 9.86 36.05 -32.57
N SER A 751 10.48 36.00 -33.77
CA SER A 751 9.83 36.22 -35.04
C SER A 751 9.02 35.01 -35.52
N TYR A 752 8.17 35.19 -36.52
CA TYR A 752 7.45 34.10 -37.17
C TYR A 752 8.45 33.05 -37.74
N GLU A 753 9.51 33.51 -38.40
CA GLU A 753 10.53 32.65 -39.00
C GLU A 753 11.28 31.82 -37.92
N ASP A 754 11.58 32.41 -36.76
CA ASP A 754 12.23 31.72 -35.66
C ASP A 754 11.32 30.61 -35.10
N CYS A 755 10.03 30.91 -34.94
CA CYS A 755 9.04 29.94 -34.49
C CYS A 755 8.90 28.77 -35.45
N MET A 756 8.87 29.03 -36.75
CA MET A 756 8.77 27.99 -37.78
C MET A 756 10.02 27.10 -37.85
N LYS A 757 11.21 27.69 -37.62
CA LYS A 757 12.46 26.93 -37.47
C LYS A 757 12.41 25.99 -36.27
N LEU A 758 12.00 26.49 -35.11
CA LEU A 758 11.86 25.69 -33.90
C LEU A 758 10.86 24.52 -34.08
N ILE A 759 9.80 24.72 -34.85
CA ILE A 759 8.83 23.65 -35.18
C ILE A 759 9.48 22.61 -36.12
N ALA A 760 10.26 23.07 -37.10
CA ALA A 760 10.93 22.18 -38.06
C ALA A 760 12.06 21.35 -37.43
N GLU A 761 12.77 21.93 -36.48
CA GLU A 761 13.86 21.27 -35.72
C GLU A 761 13.38 20.35 -34.59
N ALA A 762 12.10 20.45 -34.24
CA ALA A 762 11.54 19.61 -33.17
C ALA A 762 11.60 18.13 -33.54
N PRO A 763 12.10 17.23 -32.66
CA PRO A 763 12.19 15.83 -32.96
C PRO A 763 10.80 15.26 -33.30
N ALA A 764 10.72 14.54 -34.42
CA ALA A 764 9.48 13.93 -34.91
C ALA A 764 8.86 13.09 -33.78
N LYS A 765 7.67 13.45 -33.33
CA LYS A 765 6.91 12.65 -32.35
C LYS A 765 6.72 11.27 -32.92
N SER A 766 7.20 10.22 -32.24
CA SER A 766 6.86 8.84 -32.56
C SER A 766 5.35 8.73 -32.77
N PRO A 767 4.87 8.12 -33.84
CA PRO A 767 3.44 8.05 -34.09
C PRO A 767 2.79 7.34 -32.90
N ARG A 768 1.83 8.02 -32.25
CA ARG A 768 0.94 7.36 -31.29
C ARG A 768 0.34 6.17 -32.00
N LYS A 769 0.64 4.94 -31.52
CA LYS A 769 0.04 3.70 -32.00
C LYS A 769 -1.49 3.78 -31.84
N GLY A 770 -2.14 4.44 -32.76
CA GLY A 770 -3.55 4.27 -33.01
C GLY A 770 -3.72 2.94 -33.69
N THR A 771 -4.43 2.01 -33.07
CA THR A 771 -4.81 0.72 -33.60
C THR A 771 -5.76 0.94 -34.77
N ALA A 772 -5.22 1.26 -35.96
CA ALA A 772 -5.94 1.11 -37.23
C ALA A 772 -5.80 -0.34 -37.64
N ARG A 773 -6.78 -1.16 -37.34
CA ARG A 773 -6.98 -2.48 -37.96
C ARG A 773 -7.19 -2.25 -39.44
N LYS A 774 -6.20 -2.57 -40.28
CA LYS A 774 -6.39 -2.79 -41.72
C LYS A 774 -7.37 -3.96 -41.87
N ALA A 775 -8.54 -3.69 -42.43
CA ALA A 775 -9.45 -4.72 -42.88
C ALA A 775 -8.79 -5.51 -44.02
N ALA A 776 -8.56 -6.80 -43.83
CA ALA A 776 -8.13 -7.70 -44.88
C ALA A 776 -9.31 -7.93 -45.83
N PRO A 777 -9.09 -8.02 -47.14
CA PRO A 777 -10.17 -8.24 -48.09
C PRO A 777 -10.72 -9.67 -47.98
N ARG A 778 -12.02 -9.75 -47.86
CA ARG A 778 -12.80 -10.99 -47.80
C ARG A 778 -12.67 -11.72 -49.16
N ALA A 779 -11.98 -12.84 -49.25
CA ALA A 779 -11.96 -13.71 -50.40
C ALA A 779 -13.34 -14.32 -50.60
N LYS A 780 -13.91 -14.15 -51.80
CA LYS A 780 -15.13 -14.81 -52.27
C LYS A 780 -14.84 -16.30 -52.40
N LYS A 781 -15.52 -17.16 -51.65
CA LYS A 781 -15.62 -18.59 -51.93
C LYS A 781 -16.63 -18.76 -53.02
N THR A 782 -16.17 -19.16 -54.19
CA THR A 782 -16.98 -19.76 -55.28
C THR A 782 -17.35 -21.18 -54.88
N LYS A 783 -18.61 -21.54 -55.05
CA LYS A 783 -19.16 -22.90 -54.97
C LYS A 783 -18.65 -23.75 -56.12
N SER A 784 -18.23 -24.95 -55.87
CA SER A 784 -18.50 -26.16 -56.62
C SER A 784 -18.36 -27.34 -55.67
#